data_9a28c7a8e390ed1c9ed014ae3da0a521
#
_entry.id   9a28c7a8e390ed1c9ed014ae3da0a521
#
_cell.length_a   1.000
_cell.length_b   1.000
_cell.length_c   1.000
_cell.angle_alpha   90.00
_cell.angle_beta   90.00
_cell.angle_gamma   90.00
#
_symmetry.space_group_name_H-M   'P 1'
#
loop_
_entity.id
_entity.type
_entity.pdbx_description
1 polymer ?
#
loop_
_entity_poly.entity_id
_entity_poly.type
_entity_poly.pdbx_seq_one_letter_code
_entity_poly.pdbx_strand_id
1 'polypeptide(L)'
;MKQSARTTILTLWGALVTALALSLSITAPAVALDPGGREEALPTTPPPDPSVPSIGTTVLSDGTPVGIVVAGGNGGLLHVVDLNTRTLRSRERLVPENTDVQPWEFATLSNRHVMLASGGGQLFEIDPDAPEGQKATNLSDPSRPGYEQVAAYSTFLWDVAVDEHDRVYVATQSNHGGHILRYDPSANQGRGQWTDLLPGGVQAGESDVRSLAYDNGFLYAGTGTKNPSIVRINTSTNAATRLAVPSRVTAGLSHLERLQVKAGNLYVGTNVPGGVRPTCGGTCVLDPVTGAQKMKDGKALEVDTWSSQVVTRPGEAEKVYYTVQSHNTPTLQEYDPRTNTSRTLAQGLACTARPSQSSWATHEHFISAGKDDASIAIVHASDGSATGLPQDANGGNAIQGSPRDIQSLTAVPGGDLYASWYMTAPMLLRTTPNAQVDKTQYSLPQAPLGQVEGFGHSSKWFVTGIYPSGELVRYEMGASGPMLENHQSVRITPDARQARPYAIVPINDDEFAVGASPKNKPGSGALSIYDAAHNKIDTYPLDTISYADPSLRGLLSDRRPLSIVHHQGKLYVGTSASGNGMNPDQTEASAPRLFEFDLKTRKVTRVMTPFKDQRSITALTLGSDGTVYGTTGMHVFAMSPADFTIGRSRALTRQGYADANRSQLIERDGVLYGIMAGRLRALSTSLQDEGTVIADFATTPQGKAYVNSLALGADGSLYYARGSRIYRYRFPAG
;
A
#
# COMPACT_ATOMS: atom_id res chain seq x y z
N MET A 1 -61.90 -40.94 -48.11
CA MET A 1 -61.62 -39.69 -47.35
C MET A 1 -62.11 -39.80 -45.92
N LYS A 2 -61.59 -40.67 -45.10
CA LYS A 2 -61.85 -40.79 -43.65
C LYS A 2 -60.70 -41.42 -42.86
N GLN A 3 -59.46 -41.16 -43.21
CA GLN A 3 -58.28 -41.70 -42.47
C GLN A 3 -57.21 -40.65 -42.14
N SER A 4 -57.44 -39.36 -42.39
CA SER A 4 -56.47 -38.30 -42.15
C SER A 4 -56.69 -37.46 -40.89
N ALA A 5 -57.80 -37.72 -40.15
CA ALA A 5 -58.15 -36.86 -38.98
C ALA A 5 -57.74 -37.43 -37.62
N ARG A 6 -57.26 -38.69 -37.53
CA ARG A 6 -56.88 -39.31 -36.23
C ARG A 6 -55.38 -39.21 -35.85
N THR A 7 -54.50 -38.89 -36.81
CA THR A 7 -53.08 -38.83 -36.54
C THR A 7 -52.62 -37.41 -36.09
N THR A 8 -53.41 -36.41 -36.33
CA THR A 8 -53.06 -35.03 -35.95
C THR A 8 -53.40 -34.67 -34.48
N ILE A 9 -54.32 -35.43 -33.86
CA ILE A 9 -54.72 -35.16 -32.48
C ILE A 9 -53.80 -35.81 -31.47
N LEU A 10 -53.12 -36.90 -31.81
CA LEU A 10 -52.13 -37.53 -30.90
C LEU A 10 -50.77 -36.82 -30.90
N THR A 11 -50.42 -36.08 -31.93
CA THR A 11 -49.18 -35.26 -31.98
C THR A 11 -49.32 -33.94 -31.23
N LEU A 12 -50.52 -33.37 -31.09
CA LEU A 12 -50.75 -32.15 -30.33
C LEU A 12 -50.76 -32.42 -28.79
N TRP A 13 -51.16 -33.59 -28.34
CA TRP A 13 -51.13 -33.95 -26.94
C TRP A 13 -49.74 -34.33 -26.44
N GLY A 14 -48.90 -34.90 -27.27
CA GLY A 14 -47.48 -35.17 -26.96
C GLY A 14 -46.66 -33.86 -26.83
N ALA A 15 -46.92 -32.86 -27.66
CA ALA A 15 -46.25 -31.54 -27.61
C ALA A 15 -46.71 -30.70 -26.39
N LEU A 16 -47.96 -30.84 -25.96
CA LEU A 16 -48.49 -30.07 -24.83
C LEU A 16 -48.00 -30.63 -23.46
N VAL A 17 -47.78 -31.93 -23.36
CA VAL A 17 -47.22 -32.54 -22.13
C VAL A 17 -45.72 -32.31 -22.00
N THR A 18 -44.98 -32.23 -23.11
CA THR A 18 -43.55 -31.88 -23.10
C THR A 18 -43.30 -30.36 -22.86
N ALA A 19 -44.21 -29.50 -23.34
CA ALA A 19 -44.13 -28.06 -23.06
C ALA A 19 -44.53 -27.70 -21.61
N LEU A 20 -45.42 -28.48 -20.97
CA LEU A 20 -45.81 -28.27 -19.58
C LEU A 20 -44.76 -28.86 -18.58
N ALA A 21 -43.92 -29.79 -19.02
CA ALA A 21 -42.86 -30.35 -18.17
C ALA A 21 -41.57 -29.48 -18.15
N LEU A 22 -41.40 -28.53 -19.16
CA LEU A 22 -40.28 -27.62 -19.19
C LEU A 22 -40.58 -26.24 -18.55
N SER A 23 -41.79 -25.99 -18.04
CA SER A 23 -42.15 -24.69 -17.45
C SER A 23 -42.37 -24.74 -15.93
N LEU A 24 -42.06 -25.86 -15.29
CA LEU A 24 -41.99 -25.97 -13.84
C LEU A 24 -40.52 -26.05 -13.36
N SER A 25 -39.65 -25.19 -13.85
CA SER A 25 -38.52 -24.70 -13.05
C SER A 25 -39.15 -23.85 -11.95
N ILE A 26 -39.40 -24.43 -10.82
CA ILE A 26 -39.70 -23.74 -9.56
C ILE A 26 -38.48 -22.82 -9.34
N THR A 27 -38.57 -21.56 -9.78
CA THR A 27 -37.75 -20.53 -9.21
C THR A 27 -38.16 -20.45 -7.74
N ALA A 28 -37.39 -21.11 -6.88
CA ALA A 28 -37.48 -20.81 -5.45
C ALA A 28 -37.39 -19.27 -5.37
N PRO A 29 -38.31 -18.62 -4.63
CA PRO A 29 -38.20 -17.19 -4.43
C PRO A 29 -36.82 -16.93 -3.93
N ALA A 30 -36.13 -15.92 -4.50
CA ALA A 30 -34.89 -15.42 -3.93
C ALA A 30 -35.20 -15.05 -2.49
N VAL A 31 -34.77 -15.88 -1.56
CA VAL A 31 -34.90 -15.58 -0.14
C VAL A 31 -34.04 -14.35 0.02
N ALA A 32 -34.68 -13.20 0.29
CA ALA A 32 -33.97 -12.02 0.71
C ALA A 32 -33.18 -12.44 1.94
N LEU A 33 -31.86 -12.54 1.78
CA LEU A 33 -30.96 -12.85 2.87
C LEU A 33 -31.02 -11.67 3.83
N ASP A 34 -31.88 -11.75 4.82
CA ASP A 34 -31.85 -10.85 5.96
C ASP A 34 -30.62 -11.25 6.80
N PRO A 35 -29.56 -10.46 6.82
CA PRO A 35 -28.39 -10.81 7.59
C PRO A 35 -28.65 -10.80 9.09
N GLY A 36 -29.76 -10.23 9.59
CA GLY A 36 -30.25 -10.25 10.99
C GLY A 36 -29.21 -10.40 12.11
N GLY A 37 -27.95 -10.49 11.71
CA GLY A 37 -26.81 -10.68 12.57
C GLY A 37 -26.37 -9.38 13.25
N ARG A 38 -25.57 -9.53 14.29
CA ARG A 38 -25.08 -8.42 15.09
C ARG A 38 -23.60 -8.19 14.84
N GLU A 39 -23.26 -6.96 14.38
CA GLU A 39 -21.89 -6.45 14.34
C GLU A 39 -21.47 -5.96 15.73
N GLU A 40 -20.26 -6.30 16.15
CA GLU A 40 -19.62 -5.76 17.33
C GLU A 40 -18.13 -5.54 17.10
N ALA A 41 -17.59 -4.42 17.57
CA ALA A 41 -16.15 -4.18 17.58
C ALA A 41 -15.51 -4.99 18.71
N LEU A 42 -14.40 -5.68 18.41
CA LEU A 42 -13.63 -6.33 19.46
C LEU A 42 -12.90 -5.30 20.32
N PRO A 43 -12.71 -5.55 21.62
CA PRO A 43 -12.06 -4.60 22.53
C PRO A 43 -10.55 -4.45 22.29
N THR A 44 -9.99 -5.15 21.32
CA THR A 44 -8.57 -5.07 20.98
C THR A 44 -8.22 -3.71 20.41
N THR A 45 -7.30 -3.01 21.07
CA THR A 45 -6.71 -1.77 20.56
C THR A 45 -5.38 -2.14 19.91
N PRO A 46 -5.18 -1.90 18.61
CA PRO A 46 -3.86 -2.07 18.01
C PRO A 46 -2.90 -1.11 18.68
N PRO A 47 -1.64 -1.49 18.86
CA PRO A 47 -0.65 -0.58 19.39
C PRO A 47 -0.47 0.60 18.44
N PRO A 48 -0.19 1.79 18.96
CA PRO A 48 0.17 2.92 18.12
C PRO A 48 1.43 2.57 17.33
N ASP A 49 1.45 2.95 16.04
CA ASP A 49 2.66 2.82 15.22
C ASP A 49 3.67 3.87 15.68
N PRO A 50 4.83 3.49 16.20
CA PRO A 50 5.85 4.44 16.63
C PRO A 50 6.56 5.13 15.46
N SER A 51 6.36 4.72 14.22
CA SER A 51 7.06 5.32 13.09
C SER A 51 6.55 6.73 12.78
N VAL A 52 7.48 7.67 12.66
CA VAL A 52 7.22 9.04 12.21
C VAL A 52 7.80 9.18 10.81
N PRO A 53 6.97 9.12 9.77
CA PRO A 53 7.50 9.19 8.41
C PRO A 53 7.86 10.61 7.99
N SER A 54 7.24 11.68 8.53
CA SER A 54 7.42 13.02 7.97
C SER A 54 7.48 14.15 8.97
N ILE A 55 8.38 15.11 8.69
CA ILE A 55 8.59 16.34 9.47
C ILE A 55 8.58 17.56 8.54
N GLY A 56 7.78 18.57 8.89
CA GLY A 56 7.84 19.92 8.38
C GLY A 56 8.29 20.90 9.46
N THR A 57 8.59 22.13 9.08
CA THR A 57 8.95 23.20 9.99
C THR A 57 8.35 24.52 9.55
N THR A 58 8.07 25.40 10.52
CA THR A 58 7.70 26.80 10.27
C THR A 58 7.97 27.66 11.49
N VAL A 59 7.55 28.92 11.41
CA VAL A 59 7.61 29.88 12.52
C VAL A 59 6.20 30.38 12.79
N LEU A 60 5.73 30.33 14.04
CA LEU A 60 4.42 30.84 14.43
C LEU A 60 4.31 32.36 14.30
N SER A 61 3.09 32.89 14.43
CA SER A 61 2.81 34.33 14.38
C SER A 61 3.56 35.12 15.45
N ASP A 62 3.84 34.49 16.60
CA ASP A 62 4.61 35.07 17.71
C ASP A 62 6.13 34.97 17.53
N GLY A 63 6.62 34.42 16.41
CA GLY A 63 8.03 34.21 16.14
C GLY A 63 8.61 32.89 16.67
N THR A 64 7.80 32.05 17.30
CA THR A 64 8.29 30.76 17.83
C THR A 64 8.57 29.76 16.70
N PRO A 65 9.79 29.22 16.57
CA PRO A 65 10.08 28.17 15.62
C PRO A 65 9.45 26.84 16.07
N VAL A 66 8.75 26.18 15.16
CA VAL A 66 8.07 24.91 15.46
C VAL A 66 8.40 23.82 14.43
N GLY A 67 8.44 22.59 14.93
CA GLY A 67 8.40 21.37 14.14
C GLY A 67 6.98 20.87 14.02
N ILE A 68 6.59 20.52 12.79
CA ILE A 68 5.32 19.87 12.47
C ILE A 68 5.62 18.41 12.23
N VAL A 69 5.18 17.54 13.14
CA VAL A 69 5.47 16.11 13.10
C VAL A 69 4.17 15.35 12.89
N VAL A 70 4.08 14.58 11.83
CA VAL A 70 2.89 13.79 11.54
C VAL A 70 3.21 12.30 11.61
N ALA A 71 2.63 11.64 12.60
CA ALA A 71 2.62 10.20 12.71
C ALA A 71 1.50 9.63 11.85
N GLY A 72 1.86 8.83 10.85
CA GLY A 72 0.90 8.20 9.95
C GLY A 72 0.04 7.14 10.64
N GLY A 73 -1.01 6.71 9.95
CA GLY A 73 -1.96 5.69 10.39
C GLY A 73 -3.39 6.20 10.42
N ASN A 74 -4.25 5.51 11.15
CA ASN A 74 -5.67 5.78 11.19
C ASN A 74 -5.97 7.15 11.83
N GLY A 75 -6.47 8.07 11.02
CA GLY A 75 -6.72 9.46 11.38
C GLY A 75 -5.48 10.36 11.30
N GLY A 76 -4.27 9.83 11.23
CA GLY A 76 -3.02 10.59 11.32
C GLY A 76 -2.93 11.46 12.57
N LEU A 77 -1.79 11.51 13.26
CA LEU A 77 -1.61 12.40 14.42
C LEU A 77 -0.62 13.51 14.09
N LEU A 78 -1.13 14.72 14.13
CA LEU A 78 -0.36 15.96 14.01
C LEU A 78 0.15 16.37 15.39
N HIS A 79 1.45 16.63 15.48
CA HIS A 79 2.10 17.19 16.65
C HIS A 79 2.77 18.49 16.28
N VAL A 80 2.57 19.53 17.07
CA VAL A 80 3.28 20.81 16.98
C VAL A 80 4.30 20.86 18.10
N VAL A 81 5.58 20.94 17.76
CA VAL A 81 6.71 20.90 18.70
C VAL A 81 7.39 22.25 18.73
N ASP A 82 7.48 22.86 19.89
CA ASP A 82 8.25 24.08 20.12
C ASP A 82 9.76 23.75 20.12
N LEU A 83 10.51 24.34 19.18
CA LEU A 83 11.92 24.05 19.03
C LEU A 83 12.82 24.84 19.98
N ASN A 84 12.35 25.96 20.57
CA ASN A 84 13.07 26.70 21.62
C ASN A 84 13.05 25.93 22.95
N THR A 85 11.82 25.55 23.38
CA THR A 85 11.63 24.87 24.67
C THR A 85 11.79 23.37 24.59
N ARG A 86 11.76 22.81 23.35
CA ARG A 86 11.82 21.36 23.06
C ARG A 86 10.66 20.61 23.68
N THR A 87 9.47 21.20 23.65
CA THR A 87 8.25 20.65 24.23
C THR A 87 7.14 20.47 23.20
N LEU A 88 6.24 19.53 23.43
CA LEU A 88 5.02 19.37 22.65
C LEU A 88 4.03 20.49 23.00
N ARG A 89 3.60 21.29 22.02
CA ARG A 89 2.59 22.36 22.19
C ARG A 89 1.17 21.85 22.01
N SER A 90 0.94 21.04 20.99
CA SER A 90 -0.40 20.49 20.72
C SER A 90 -0.30 19.17 19.96
N ARG A 91 -1.38 18.40 20.06
CA ARG A 91 -1.57 17.15 19.33
C ARG A 91 -3.03 17.01 18.93
N GLU A 92 -3.29 16.76 17.65
CA GLU A 92 -4.63 16.53 17.15
C GLU A 92 -4.64 15.52 15.99
N ARG A 93 -5.82 15.03 15.62
CA ARG A 93 -5.98 14.18 14.41
C ARG A 93 -6.12 15.07 13.18
N LEU A 94 -5.47 14.65 12.09
CA LEU A 94 -5.61 15.31 10.78
C LEU A 94 -6.99 15.08 10.15
N VAL A 95 -7.54 13.90 10.33
CA VAL A 95 -8.84 13.47 9.77
C VAL A 95 -9.54 12.54 10.77
N PRO A 96 -10.86 12.33 10.62
CA PRO A 96 -11.58 11.37 11.45
C PRO A 96 -10.97 9.98 11.43
N GLU A 97 -11.18 9.20 12.49
CA GLU A 97 -10.86 7.76 12.50
C GLU A 97 -11.47 7.05 11.29
N ASN A 98 -10.81 5.98 10.84
CA ASN A 98 -11.11 5.18 9.65
C ASN A 98 -10.63 5.78 8.32
N THR A 99 -9.74 6.78 8.37
CA THR A 99 -9.03 7.28 7.19
C THR A 99 -7.53 7.10 7.43
N ASP A 100 -6.87 6.25 6.64
CA ASP A 100 -5.41 6.07 6.74
C ASP A 100 -4.69 7.30 6.18
N VAL A 101 -3.77 7.85 6.94
CA VAL A 101 -2.89 8.95 6.54
C VAL A 101 -1.48 8.42 6.48
N GLN A 102 -0.84 8.59 5.33
CA GLN A 102 0.55 8.20 5.12
C GLN A 102 1.33 9.46 4.74
N PRO A 103 1.86 10.20 5.71
CA PRO A 103 2.58 11.44 5.44
C PRO A 103 3.89 11.14 4.70
N TRP A 104 4.22 11.97 3.69
CA TRP A 104 5.41 11.77 2.88
C TRP A 104 6.35 12.97 2.88
N GLU A 105 5.88 14.13 2.46
CA GLU A 105 6.75 15.30 2.35
C GLU A 105 6.00 16.58 2.71
N PHE A 106 6.75 17.60 3.15
CA PHE A 106 6.26 18.90 3.56
C PHE A 106 6.87 20.04 2.74
N ALA A 107 6.07 21.11 2.57
CA ALA A 107 6.56 22.39 2.07
C ALA A 107 5.90 23.53 2.83
N THR A 108 6.62 24.63 3.06
CA THR A 108 6.12 25.77 3.84
C THR A 108 5.75 26.91 2.91
N LEU A 109 4.56 27.47 3.09
CA LEU A 109 4.04 28.63 2.36
C LEU A 109 4.57 29.95 2.95
N SER A 110 4.46 31.04 2.17
CA SER A 110 4.87 32.38 2.61
C SER A 110 4.06 32.90 3.82
N ASN A 111 2.81 32.46 3.96
CA ASN A 111 1.95 32.74 5.11
C ASN A 111 2.26 31.91 6.36
N ARG A 112 3.30 31.07 6.32
CA ARG A 112 3.76 30.15 7.39
C ARG A 112 2.93 28.87 7.56
N HIS A 113 1.86 28.69 6.79
CA HIS A 113 1.19 27.38 6.75
C HIS A 113 2.10 26.33 6.12
N VAL A 114 1.83 25.08 6.44
CA VAL A 114 2.65 23.96 5.98
C VAL A 114 1.79 22.99 5.17
N MET A 115 2.24 22.68 3.98
CA MET A 115 1.59 21.72 3.11
C MET A 115 2.15 20.31 3.38
N LEU A 116 1.28 19.31 3.47
CA LEU A 116 1.63 17.92 3.65
C LEU A 116 1.07 17.07 2.51
N ALA A 117 1.94 16.46 1.72
CA ALA A 117 1.59 15.41 0.77
C ALA A 117 1.46 14.07 1.49
N SER A 118 0.38 13.33 1.21
CA SER A 118 0.08 12.07 1.87
C SER A 118 -0.33 10.98 0.87
N GLY A 119 -0.09 9.74 1.26
CA GLY A 119 -0.67 8.56 0.59
C GLY A 119 -2.20 8.64 0.55
N GLY A 120 -2.79 7.90 -0.39
CA GLY A 120 -4.23 8.00 -0.61
C GLY A 120 -4.66 9.25 -1.40
N GLY A 121 -3.71 10.00 -1.99
CA GLY A 121 -4.00 11.18 -2.79
C GLY A 121 -4.45 12.38 -1.96
N GLN A 122 -4.01 12.51 -0.73
CA GLN A 122 -4.42 13.58 0.18
C GLN A 122 -3.35 14.67 0.28
N LEU A 123 -3.76 15.93 0.11
CA LEU A 123 -2.98 17.11 0.39
C LEU A 123 -3.63 17.86 1.55
N PHE A 124 -2.86 18.12 2.59
CA PHE A 124 -3.30 18.90 3.74
C PHE A 124 -2.59 20.25 3.78
N GLU A 125 -3.34 21.30 4.11
CA GLU A 125 -2.81 22.57 4.57
C GLU A 125 -2.90 22.59 6.10
N ILE A 126 -1.79 22.88 6.76
CA ILE A 126 -1.67 22.91 8.22
C ILE A 126 -1.35 24.34 8.64
N ASP A 127 -2.25 24.95 9.39
CA ASP A 127 -2.05 26.21 10.08
C ASP A 127 -1.72 25.92 11.56
N PRO A 128 -0.45 26.02 11.97
CA PRO A 128 -0.07 25.69 13.35
C PRO A 128 -0.55 26.72 14.38
N ASP A 129 -0.90 27.93 13.94
CA ASP A 129 -1.47 28.99 14.80
C ASP A 129 -2.97 28.81 15.07
N ALA A 130 -3.67 28.00 14.26
CA ALA A 130 -5.11 27.76 14.44
C ALA A 130 -5.43 27.08 15.77
N PRO A 131 -6.66 27.24 16.30
CA PRO A 131 -7.11 26.51 17.49
C PRO A 131 -6.99 24.99 17.34
N GLU A 132 -6.91 24.30 18.47
CA GLU A 132 -6.91 22.83 18.50
C GLU A 132 -8.18 22.27 17.81
N GLY A 133 -8.01 21.22 17.01
CA GLY A 133 -9.06 20.61 16.19
C GLY A 133 -9.35 21.35 14.88
N GLN A 134 -8.65 22.44 14.56
CA GLN A 134 -8.85 23.24 13.35
C GLN A 134 -7.55 23.49 12.58
N LYS A 135 -6.44 22.86 12.98
CA LYS A 135 -5.12 23.13 12.39
C LYS A 135 -4.96 22.57 10.98
N ALA A 136 -5.70 21.54 10.60
CA ALA A 136 -5.52 20.88 9.33
C ALA A 136 -6.75 20.98 8.43
N THR A 137 -6.54 21.36 7.17
CA THR A 137 -7.57 21.40 6.11
C THR A 137 -7.18 20.43 5.01
N ASN A 138 -8.07 19.48 4.67
CA ASN A 138 -7.89 18.61 3.52
C ASN A 138 -8.22 19.37 2.23
N LEU A 139 -7.22 19.58 1.38
CA LEU A 139 -7.38 20.27 0.10
C LEU A 139 -7.79 19.31 -1.03
N SER A 140 -7.65 18.00 -0.83
CA SER A 140 -8.13 16.94 -1.73
C SER A 140 -9.57 16.57 -1.40
N ASP A 141 -10.45 17.57 -1.29
CA ASP A 141 -11.88 17.41 -1.04
C ASP A 141 -12.67 17.46 -2.37
N PRO A 142 -13.66 16.57 -2.61
CA PRO A 142 -14.46 16.54 -3.83
C PRO A 142 -15.20 17.85 -4.17
N SER A 143 -15.44 18.73 -3.19
CA SER A 143 -16.08 20.03 -3.40
C SER A 143 -15.14 21.08 -4.00
N ARG A 144 -13.84 20.81 -4.05
CA ARG A 144 -12.84 21.73 -4.58
C ARG A 144 -12.83 21.75 -6.12
N PRO A 145 -12.74 22.91 -6.76
CA PRO A 145 -12.62 23.01 -8.21
C PRO A 145 -11.39 22.24 -8.75
N GLY A 146 -11.62 21.46 -9.81
CA GLY A 146 -10.56 20.65 -10.43
C GLY A 146 -10.20 19.37 -9.67
N TYR A 147 -10.95 19.00 -8.63
CA TYR A 147 -10.73 17.76 -7.86
C TYR A 147 -10.70 16.50 -8.72
N GLU A 148 -11.40 16.49 -9.85
CA GLU A 148 -11.38 15.38 -10.81
C GLU A 148 -9.95 15.01 -11.26
N GLN A 149 -9.02 15.97 -11.26
CA GLN A 149 -7.61 15.73 -11.58
C GLN A 149 -6.93 14.92 -10.45
N VAL A 150 -7.23 15.25 -9.19
CA VAL A 150 -6.74 14.51 -8.04
C VAL A 150 -7.30 13.08 -8.07
N ALA A 151 -8.59 12.94 -8.29
CA ALA A 151 -9.26 11.63 -8.36
C ALA A 151 -8.71 10.74 -9.49
N ALA A 152 -8.39 11.33 -10.65
CA ALA A 152 -7.89 10.61 -11.81
C ALA A 152 -6.41 10.21 -11.67
N TYR A 153 -5.58 11.08 -11.13
CA TYR A 153 -4.11 10.97 -11.25
C TYR A 153 -3.38 10.80 -9.92
N SER A 154 -4.07 10.63 -8.79
CA SER A 154 -3.39 10.44 -7.51
C SER A 154 -3.85 9.22 -6.73
N THR A 155 -3.05 8.18 -6.78
CA THR A 155 -3.10 7.08 -5.82
C THR A 155 -2.28 7.40 -4.57
N PHE A 156 -1.15 8.06 -4.79
CA PHE A 156 -0.27 8.62 -3.78
C PHE A 156 0.18 10.01 -4.20
N LEU A 157 0.35 10.89 -3.22
CA LEU A 157 1.14 12.11 -3.36
C LEU A 157 2.47 11.88 -2.64
N TRP A 158 3.55 11.82 -3.42
CA TRP A 158 4.87 11.44 -2.93
C TRP A 158 5.70 12.59 -2.40
N ASP A 159 5.55 13.74 -3.04
CA ASP A 159 6.38 14.91 -2.77
C ASP A 159 5.60 16.20 -3.05
N VAL A 160 6.02 17.30 -2.45
CA VAL A 160 5.41 18.61 -2.59
C VAL A 160 6.45 19.69 -2.71
N ALA A 161 6.25 20.60 -3.65
CA ALA A 161 7.05 21.81 -3.82
C ALA A 161 6.15 23.04 -3.92
N VAL A 162 6.67 24.20 -3.52
CA VAL A 162 5.94 25.47 -3.50
C VAL A 162 6.77 26.51 -4.26
N ASP A 163 6.11 27.36 -5.05
CA ASP A 163 6.76 28.48 -5.72
C ASP A 163 6.59 29.81 -4.95
N GLU A 164 7.18 30.87 -5.48
CA GLU A 164 7.16 32.23 -4.90
C GLU A 164 5.77 32.88 -4.85
N HIS A 165 4.76 32.25 -5.45
CA HIS A 165 3.36 32.69 -5.45
C HIS A 165 2.46 31.79 -4.60
N ASP A 166 3.05 30.94 -3.76
CA ASP A 166 2.37 29.93 -2.94
C ASP A 166 1.55 28.91 -3.76
N ARG A 167 1.86 28.72 -5.06
CA ARG A 167 1.29 27.63 -5.82
C ARG A 167 1.97 26.33 -5.43
N VAL A 168 1.17 25.33 -5.13
CA VAL A 168 1.61 24.03 -4.61
C VAL A 168 1.65 23.02 -5.75
N TYR A 169 2.78 22.36 -5.93
CA TYR A 169 2.98 21.30 -6.91
C TYR A 169 3.14 19.97 -6.17
N VAL A 170 2.39 18.96 -6.57
CA VAL A 170 2.46 17.64 -5.94
C VAL A 170 2.83 16.56 -6.96
N ALA A 171 3.76 15.71 -6.57
CA ALA A 171 4.19 14.56 -7.33
C ALA A 171 3.23 13.38 -7.10
N THR A 172 2.75 12.73 -8.17
CA THR A 172 1.76 11.68 -8.04
C THR A 172 2.25 10.31 -8.49
N GLN A 173 1.58 9.30 -7.95
CA GLN A 173 1.53 7.95 -8.52
C GLN A 173 0.11 7.67 -8.97
N SER A 174 -0.05 7.17 -10.20
CA SER A 174 -1.35 6.73 -10.68
C SER A 174 -1.26 5.60 -11.70
N ASN A 175 -2.41 5.00 -11.97
CA ASN A 175 -2.57 3.97 -13.00
C ASN A 175 -2.45 4.53 -14.42
N HIS A 176 -2.55 5.84 -14.55
CA HIS A 176 -2.53 6.57 -15.84
C HIS A 176 -1.18 7.24 -16.12
N GLY A 177 -0.16 6.97 -15.29
CA GLY A 177 1.15 7.59 -15.36
C GLY A 177 1.44 8.48 -14.15
N GLY A 178 2.70 8.87 -13.98
CA GLY A 178 3.12 9.86 -12.99
C GLY A 178 2.81 11.28 -13.48
N HIS A 179 2.03 12.04 -12.73
CA HIS A 179 1.63 13.41 -13.04
C HIS A 179 2.19 14.40 -12.02
N ILE A 180 2.16 15.68 -12.35
CA ILE A 180 2.34 16.77 -11.40
C ILE A 180 1.05 17.58 -11.40
N LEU A 181 0.37 17.57 -10.26
CA LEU A 181 -0.81 18.39 -10.05
C LEU A 181 -0.41 19.69 -9.38
N ARG A 182 -0.96 20.80 -9.86
CA ARG A 182 -0.79 22.14 -9.26
C ARG A 182 -2.07 22.52 -8.54
N TYR A 183 -1.95 22.90 -7.28
CA TYR A 183 -3.00 23.57 -6.53
C TYR A 183 -2.64 25.06 -6.42
N ASP A 184 -3.52 25.93 -6.91
CA ASP A 184 -3.40 27.38 -6.79
C ASP A 184 -4.39 27.86 -5.74
N PRO A 185 -3.95 28.23 -4.53
CA PRO A 185 -4.86 28.65 -3.45
C PRO A 185 -5.57 29.98 -3.74
N SER A 186 -5.00 30.84 -4.59
CA SER A 186 -5.57 32.16 -4.93
C SER A 186 -6.69 32.08 -5.98
N ALA A 187 -6.75 30.98 -6.75
CA ALA A 187 -7.74 30.82 -7.82
C ALA A 187 -9.17 30.70 -7.27
N ASN A 188 -10.18 30.92 -8.15
CA ASN A 188 -11.60 30.80 -7.83
C ASN A 188 -12.03 31.59 -6.59
N GLN A 189 -11.59 32.83 -6.48
CA GLN A 189 -11.92 33.72 -5.35
C GLN A 189 -11.47 33.16 -3.99
N GLY A 190 -10.27 32.53 -3.97
CA GLY A 190 -9.67 31.95 -2.77
C GLY A 190 -10.20 30.56 -2.39
N ARG A 191 -11.03 29.93 -3.22
CA ARG A 191 -11.45 28.53 -3.00
C ARG A 191 -10.42 27.51 -3.46
N GLY A 192 -9.40 27.98 -4.20
CA GLY A 192 -8.38 27.16 -4.80
C GLY A 192 -8.81 26.46 -6.08
N GLN A 193 -7.84 25.99 -6.83
CA GLN A 193 -8.05 25.25 -8.08
C GLN A 193 -6.97 24.21 -8.28
N TRP A 194 -7.38 22.98 -8.58
CA TRP A 194 -6.48 21.93 -9.07
C TRP A 194 -6.33 21.97 -10.58
N THR A 195 -5.13 21.71 -11.08
CA THR A 195 -4.81 21.64 -12.51
C THR A 195 -3.72 20.60 -12.71
N ASP A 196 -3.87 19.72 -13.70
CA ASP A 196 -2.76 18.88 -14.16
C ASP A 196 -1.79 19.71 -14.99
N LEU A 197 -0.52 19.77 -14.57
CA LEU A 197 0.50 20.56 -15.24
C LEU A 197 0.90 19.98 -16.60
N LEU A 198 0.87 18.65 -16.71
CA LEU A 198 1.24 17.88 -17.90
C LEU A 198 0.21 16.78 -18.15
N PRO A 199 -0.90 17.06 -18.87
CA PRO A 199 -2.00 16.10 -19.04
C PRO A 199 -1.62 14.76 -19.70
N GLY A 200 -0.47 14.69 -20.37
CA GLY A 200 0.09 13.45 -20.92
C GLY A 200 0.99 12.67 -19.95
N GLY A 201 1.10 13.10 -18.71
CA GLY A 201 2.07 12.60 -17.74
C GLY A 201 3.47 13.18 -17.93
N VAL A 202 4.32 13.06 -16.90
CA VAL A 202 5.68 13.62 -16.90
C VAL A 202 6.61 12.85 -17.82
N GLN A 203 6.48 11.53 -17.86
CA GLN A 203 7.26 10.65 -18.73
C GLN A 203 6.45 9.42 -19.12
N ALA A 204 6.38 9.16 -20.40
CA ALA A 204 5.66 8.01 -20.93
C ALA A 204 6.20 6.68 -20.34
N GLY A 205 5.29 5.82 -19.88
CA GLY A 205 5.60 4.51 -19.34
C GLY A 205 6.06 4.49 -17.88
N GLU A 206 6.18 5.64 -17.21
CA GLU A 206 6.45 5.75 -15.78
C GLU A 206 5.16 6.03 -15.01
N SER A 207 4.90 5.25 -13.96
CA SER A 207 3.72 5.42 -13.11
C SER A 207 3.91 6.41 -11.98
N ASP A 208 5.16 6.77 -11.68
CA ASP A 208 5.53 7.61 -10.55
C ASP A 208 6.30 8.86 -10.99
N VAL A 209 5.87 10.00 -10.45
CA VAL A 209 6.77 11.10 -10.11
C VAL A 209 7.04 10.97 -8.61
N ARG A 210 8.28 10.75 -8.23
CA ARG A 210 8.64 10.36 -6.87
C ARG A 210 9.20 11.50 -6.04
N SER A 211 9.79 12.50 -6.70
CA SER A 211 10.35 13.64 -6.02
C SER A 211 10.21 14.90 -6.86
N LEU A 212 10.11 16.04 -6.18
CA LEU A 212 10.04 17.39 -6.74
C LEU A 212 11.06 18.31 -6.07
N ALA A 213 11.59 19.24 -6.85
CA ALA A 213 12.26 20.43 -6.34
C ALA A 213 11.86 21.61 -7.22
N TYR A 214 11.68 22.79 -6.60
CA TYR A 214 11.38 24.03 -7.31
C TYR A 214 12.54 25.03 -7.15
N ASP A 215 12.90 25.70 -8.24
CA ASP A 215 13.85 26.82 -8.22
C ASP A 215 13.60 27.77 -9.40
N ASN A 216 13.40 29.05 -9.12
CA ASN A 216 13.35 30.14 -10.11
C ASN A 216 12.50 29.84 -11.35
N GLY A 217 11.24 29.44 -11.16
CA GLY A 217 10.28 29.18 -12.24
C GLY A 217 10.43 27.80 -12.91
N PHE A 218 11.26 26.91 -12.36
CA PHE A 218 11.43 25.56 -12.85
C PHE A 218 11.17 24.51 -11.77
N LEU A 219 10.41 23.49 -12.14
CA LEU A 219 10.30 22.26 -11.39
C LEU A 219 11.28 21.22 -11.93
N TYR A 220 11.81 20.43 -11.03
CA TYR A 220 12.62 19.24 -11.31
C TYR A 220 11.87 18.03 -10.76
N ALA A 221 11.50 17.11 -11.64
CA ALA A 221 10.70 15.94 -11.31
C ALA A 221 11.53 14.66 -11.47
N GLY A 222 11.71 13.94 -10.39
CA GLY A 222 12.34 12.62 -10.38
C GLY A 222 11.30 11.54 -10.65
N THR A 223 11.45 10.78 -11.74
CA THR A 223 10.53 9.74 -12.16
C THR A 223 11.02 8.33 -11.76
N GLY A 224 10.18 7.33 -11.91
CA GLY A 224 10.43 5.89 -11.77
C GLY A 224 9.15 5.16 -12.20
N THR A 225 9.26 4.00 -12.56
CA THR A 225 9.50 2.68 -12.04
C THR A 225 10.39 1.83 -12.97
N LYS A 226 10.47 2.20 -14.25
CA LYS A 226 11.21 1.40 -15.26
C LYS A 226 12.50 2.06 -15.69
N ASN A 227 12.44 3.35 -16.01
CA ASN A 227 13.58 4.14 -16.51
C ASN A 227 13.67 5.48 -15.76
N PRO A 228 14.15 5.48 -14.50
CA PRO A 228 14.25 6.68 -13.70
C PRO A 228 14.96 7.80 -14.45
N SER A 229 14.40 9.00 -14.42
CA SER A 229 14.96 10.18 -15.07
C SER A 229 14.58 11.46 -14.33
N ILE A 230 15.23 12.55 -14.67
CA ILE A 230 14.89 13.88 -14.19
C ILE A 230 14.30 14.67 -15.35
N VAL A 231 13.11 15.20 -15.14
CA VAL A 231 12.44 16.10 -16.09
C VAL A 231 12.39 17.49 -15.49
N ARG A 232 12.96 18.46 -16.21
CA ARG A 232 12.91 19.89 -15.87
C ARG A 232 11.72 20.53 -16.59
N ILE A 233 10.88 21.24 -15.85
CA ILE A 233 9.60 21.79 -16.34
C ILE A 233 9.57 23.27 -16.05
N ASN A 234 9.31 24.10 -17.07
CA ASN A 234 9.05 25.52 -16.90
C ASN A 234 7.61 25.71 -16.43
N THR A 235 7.40 26.29 -15.25
CA THR A 235 6.08 26.42 -14.62
C THR A 235 5.16 27.45 -15.27
N SER A 236 5.70 28.35 -16.09
CA SER A 236 4.92 29.37 -16.81
C SER A 236 4.43 28.88 -18.18
N THR A 237 5.20 28.01 -18.85
CA THR A 237 4.90 27.51 -20.20
C THR A 237 4.51 26.04 -20.24
N ASN A 238 4.69 25.31 -19.13
CA ASN A 238 4.59 23.86 -19.03
C ASN A 238 5.54 23.08 -19.96
N ALA A 239 6.57 23.77 -20.53
CA ALA A 239 7.55 23.10 -21.37
C ALA A 239 8.43 22.17 -20.52
N ALA A 240 8.44 20.88 -20.88
CA ALA A 240 9.17 19.83 -20.18
C ALA A 240 10.39 19.38 -20.99
N THR A 241 11.53 19.21 -20.32
CA THR A 241 12.77 18.74 -20.92
C THR A 241 13.42 17.68 -20.03
N ARG A 242 13.68 16.50 -20.59
CA ARG A 242 14.44 15.46 -19.88
C ARG A 242 15.89 15.83 -19.82
N LEU A 243 16.49 15.81 -18.61
CA LEU A 243 17.91 16.10 -18.42
C LEU A 243 18.79 14.91 -18.84
N ALA A 244 19.98 15.22 -19.37
CA ALA A 244 20.99 14.21 -19.75
C ALA A 244 21.78 13.73 -18.52
N VAL A 245 21.11 12.98 -17.63
CA VAL A 245 21.69 12.49 -16.38
C VAL A 245 22.65 11.34 -16.66
N PRO A 246 23.88 11.32 -16.10
CA PRO A 246 24.82 10.21 -16.26
C PRO A 246 24.21 8.88 -15.79
N SER A 247 24.45 7.80 -16.52
CA SER A 247 23.87 6.47 -16.22
C SER A 247 24.22 5.97 -14.82
N ARG A 248 25.38 6.33 -14.27
CA ARG A 248 25.75 5.97 -12.90
C ARG A 248 24.81 6.51 -11.83
N VAL A 249 24.13 7.65 -12.10
CA VAL A 249 23.19 8.27 -11.15
C VAL A 249 21.89 7.48 -11.05
N THR A 250 21.48 6.85 -12.13
CA THR A 250 20.24 6.06 -12.20
C THR A 250 20.46 4.55 -12.12
N ALA A 251 21.72 4.09 -12.14
CA ALA A 251 22.05 2.68 -12.15
C ALA A 251 21.51 1.93 -10.92
N GLY A 252 20.70 0.90 -11.17
CA GLY A 252 20.12 0.07 -10.11
C GLY A 252 18.95 0.71 -9.35
N LEU A 253 18.58 1.96 -9.66
CA LEU A 253 17.42 2.62 -9.07
C LEU A 253 16.13 2.20 -9.78
N SER A 254 15.06 2.07 -9.01
CA SER A 254 13.70 2.01 -9.54
C SER A 254 13.04 3.39 -9.59
N HIS A 255 13.47 4.31 -8.72
CA HIS A 255 12.93 5.66 -8.58
C HIS A 255 14.05 6.64 -8.24
N LEU A 256 13.83 7.92 -8.54
CA LEU A 256 14.60 9.04 -7.99
C LEU A 256 13.78 9.63 -6.83
N GLU A 257 14.12 9.24 -5.63
CA GLU A 257 13.28 9.48 -4.44
C GLU A 257 13.50 10.84 -3.79
N ARG A 258 14.63 11.51 -4.07
CA ARG A 258 14.99 12.78 -3.43
C ARG A 258 15.68 13.72 -4.41
N LEU A 259 15.10 14.90 -4.56
CA LEU A 259 15.68 16.02 -5.29
C LEU A 259 15.71 17.26 -4.41
N GLN A 260 16.77 18.07 -4.56
CA GLN A 260 16.87 19.40 -3.96
C GLN A 260 17.63 20.30 -4.91
N VAL A 261 17.17 21.52 -5.11
CA VAL A 261 17.93 22.55 -5.85
C VAL A 261 18.38 23.65 -4.91
N LYS A 262 19.65 24.04 -4.99
CA LYS A 262 20.20 25.15 -4.21
C LYS A 262 21.43 25.72 -4.90
N ALA A 263 21.49 27.05 -5.03
CA ALA A 263 22.63 27.78 -5.56
C ALA A 263 23.15 27.24 -6.91
N GLY A 264 22.25 26.93 -7.85
CA GLY A 264 22.60 26.37 -9.15
C GLY A 264 23.15 24.94 -9.11
N ASN A 265 22.89 24.19 -8.03
CA ASN A 265 23.20 22.79 -7.90
C ASN A 265 21.92 21.98 -7.75
N LEU A 266 21.81 20.88 -8.50
CA LEU A 266 20.75 19.88 -8.37
C LEU A 266 21.31 18.67 -7.62
N TYR A 267 20.86 18.46 -6.40
CA TYR A 267 21.21 17.34 -5.53
C TYR A 267 20.24 16.19 -5.79
N VAL A 268 20.78 15.02 -6.13
CA VAL A 268 20.00 13.85 -6.52
C VAL A 268 20.34 12.68 -5.61
N GLY A 269 19.39 12.28 -4.79
CA GLY A 269 19.54 11.11 -3.91
C GLY A 269 19.56 9.81 -4.71
N THR A 270 20.59 8.99 -4.47
CA THR A 270 20.86 7.74 -5.21
C THR A 270 20.77 6.51 -4.31
N ASN A 271 19.89 6.53 -3.32
CA ASN A 271 19.70 5.39 -2.42
C ASN A 271 19.17 4.17 -3.16
N VAL A 272 19.88 3.05 -3.03
CA VAL A 272 19.47 1.75 -3.57
C VAL A 272 18.83 0.92 -2.45
N PRO A 273 17.57 0.48 -2.58
CA PRO A 273 16.99 -0.44 -1.61
C PRO A 273 17.78 -1.74 -1.51
N GLY A 274 18.01 -2.23 -0.29
CA GLY A 274 18.64 -3.53 -0.06
C GLY A 274 20.08 -3.50 0.44
N GLY A 275 20.59 -2.34 0.89
CA GLY A 275 21.89 -2.25 1.57
C GLY A 275 23.10 -2.24 0.65
N VAL A 276 22.91 -2.10 -0.66
CA VAL A 276 23.99 -1.84 -1.61
C VAL A 276 24.45 -0.40 -1.41
N ARG A 277 25.76 -0.17 -1.35
CA ARG A 277 26.31 1.19 -1.21
C ARG A 277 25.82 2.07 -2.36
N PRO A 278 25.18 3.22 -2.08
CA PRO A 278 24.66 4.09 -3.12
C PRO A 278 25.81 4.67 -3.96
N THR A 279 25.53 4.95 -5.22
CA THR A 279 26.43 5.75 -6.05
C THR A 279 26.54 7.16 -5.49
N CYS A 280 27.63 7.87 -5.77
CA CYS A 280 27.85 9.23 -5.28
C CYS A 280 27.82 9.38 -3.75
N GLY A 281 28.19 8.36 -2.98
CA GLY A 281 28.09 8.42 -1.51
C GLY A 281 26.67 8.59 -0.96
N GLY A 282 25.63 8.54 -1.81
CA GLY A 282 24.22 8.75 -1.47
C GLY A 282 23.57 9.90 -2.21
N THR A 283 24.29 10.99 -2.53
CA THR A 283 23.74 12.12 -3.28
C THR A 283 24.76 12.65 -4.31
N CYS A 284 24.36 12.62 -5.59
CA CYS A 284 25.11 13.25 -6.68
C CYS A 284 24.73 14.74 -6.81
N VAL A 285 25.70 15.58 -7.18
CA VAL A 285 25.45 17.00 -7.48
C VAL A 285 25.56 17.21 -8.99
N LEU A 286 24.44 17.63 -9.59
CA LEU A 286 24.31 17.82 -11.02
C LEU A 286 24.12 19.30 -11.37
N ASP A 287 24.41 19.65 -12.63
CA ASP A 287 24.00 20.92 -13.21
C ASP A 287 22.47 20.89 -13.47
N PRO A 288 21.69 21.85 -12.96
CA PRO A 288 20.24 21.84 -13.06
C PRO A 288 19.69 22.12 -14.46
N VAL A 289 20.55 22.60 -15.39
CA VAL A 289 20.14 22.89 -16.77
C VAL A 289 20.45 21.72 -17.71
N THR A 290 21.62 21.15 -17.57
CA THR A 290 22.11 20.10 -18.48
C THR A 290 21.92 18.67 -17.93
N GLY A 291 21.90 18.53 -16.62
CA GLY A 291 21.93 17.23 -15.95
C GLY A 291 23.32 16.63 -15.79
N ALA A 292 24.35 17.32 -16.26
CA ALA A 292 25.73 16.85 -16.17
C ALA A 292 26.22 16.82 -14.71
N GLN A 293 27.06 15.82 -14.37
CA GLN A 293 27.73 15.76 -13.06
C GLN A 293 28.63 16.97 -12.87
N LYS A 294 28.43 17.70 -11.78
CA LYS A 294 29.33 18.81 -11.43
C LYS A 294 30.65 18.28 -10.88
N MET A 295 31.71 19.01 -11.24
CA MET A 295 33.10 18.67 -10.91
C MET A 295 33.77 19.84 -10.18
N LYS A 296 34.64 19.51 -9.22
CA LYS A 296 35.52 20.45 -8.54
C LYS A 296 36.94 19.87 -8.53
N ASP A 297 37.90 20.58 -9.09
CA ASP A 297 39.29 20.15 -9.14
C ASP A 297 39.49 18.72 -9.67
N GLY A 298 38.74 18.37 -10.74
CA GLY A 298 38.74 17.03 -11.35
C GLY A 298 38.00 15.94 -10.61
N LYS A 299 37.38 16.26 -9.46
CA LYS A 299 36.58 15.32 -8.66
C LYS A 299 35.09 15.63 -8.81
N ALA A 300 34.26 14.58 -8.85
CA ALA A 300 32.83 14.74 -8.84
C ALA A 300 32.35 15.37 -7.51
N LEU A 301 31.38 16.29 -7.59
CA LEU A 301 30.72 16.79 -6.39
C LEU A 301 29.73 15.72 -5.90
N GLU A 302 29.93 15.25 -4.68
CA GLU A 302 29.15 14.17 -4.06
C GLU A 302 28.96 14.43 -2.56
N VAL A 303 27.80 14.06 -2.05
CA VAL A 303 27.48 14.18 -0.61
C VAL A 303 27.27 12.79 -0.05
N ASP A 304 28.01 12.44 0.99
CA ASP A 304 27.91 11.14 1.66
C ASP A 304 26.69 11.11 2.61
N THR A 305 25.50 11.08 2.03
CA THR A 305 24.24 11.08 2.78
C THR A 305 23.80 9.69 3.24
N TRP A 306 24.34 8.63 2.62
CA TRP A 306 23.99 7.23 2.85
C TRP A 306 22.47 6.92 2.77
N SER A 307 21.64 7.49 3.61
CA SER A 307 20.20 7.19 3.65
C SER A 307 19.31 8.40 3.89
N SER A 308 19.91 9.60 4.01
CA SER A 308 19.16 10.83 4.24
C SER A 308 19.08 11.72 3.00
N GLN A 309 18.21 12.70 3.04
CA GLN A 309 18.14 13.76 2.04
C GLN A 309 19.02 14.94 2.44
N VAL A 310 19.44 15.74 1.48
CA VAL A 310 19.97 17.07 1.76
C VAL A 310 18.82 18.04 1.98
N VAL A 311 18.97 18.95 2.95
CA VAL A 311 17.99 19.98 3.27
C VAL A 311 18.63 21.36 3.27
N THR A 312 17.82 22.37 2.99
CA THR A 312 18.26 23.76 2.97
C THR A 312 18.01 24.43 4.32
N ARG A 313 18.85 25.41 4.67
CA ARG A 313 18.74 26.19 5.91
C ARG A 313 18.34 27.64 5.55
N PRO A 314 17.34 28.21 6.23
CA PRO A 314 16.95 29.60 6.02
C PRO A 314 18.13 30.55 6.21
N GLY A 315 18.28 31.54 5.33
CA GLY A 315 19.38 32.51 5.37
C GLY A 315 20.75 32.00 4.89
N GLU A 316 20.91 30.69 4.61
CA GLU A 316 22.12 30.14 4.03
C GLU A 316 22.05 30.17 2.49
N ALA A 317 23.03 30.79 1.85
CA ALA A 317 23.00 30.97 0.42
C ALA A 317 23.45 29.74 -0.38
N GLU A 318 24.49 29.05 0.07
CA GLU A 318 25.24 28.12 -0.76
C GLU A 318 25.22 26.67 -0.27
N LYS A 319 25.23 26.49 1.04
CA LYS A 319 25.43 25.18 1.67
C LYS A 319 24.14 24.41 1.81
N VAL A 320 24.29 23.08 1.93
CA VAL A 320 23.22 22.16 2.25
C VAL A 320 23.58 21.32 3.48
N TYR A 321 22.57 20.75 4.09
CA TYR A 321 22.69 20.03 5.36
C TYR A 321 22.10 18.64 5.21
N TYR A 322 22.62 17.68 5.98
CA TYR A 322 22.13 16.32 5.97
C TYR A 322 22.49 15.61 7.28
N THR A 323 21.75 14.57 7.60
CA THR A 323 22.06 13.69 8.71
C THR A 323 22.75 12.43 8.19
N VAL A 324 23.73 11.91 8.95
CA VAL A 324 24.38 10.65 8.64
C VAL A 324 24.50 9.81 9.90
N GLN A 325 24.27 8.52 9.76
CA GLN A 325 24.48 7.56 10.84
C GLN A 325 25.90 7.00 10.72
N SER A 326 26.82 7.51 11.53
CA SER A 326 28.19 7.00 11.65
C SER A 326 28.31 6.15 12.92
N HIS A 327 28.60 4.86 12.79
CA HIS A 327 28.97 3.97 13.91
C HIS A 327 28.05 4.09 15.14
N ASN A 328 26.74 4.02 14.97
CA ASN A 328 25.71 4.13 16.00
C ASN A 328 25.47 5.52 16.61
N THR A 329 26.08 6.56 16.08
CA THR A 329 25.88 7.92 16.56
C THR A 329 25.48 8.83 15.39
N PRO A 330 24.19 9.12 15.20
CA PRO A 330 23.74 10.04 14.14
C PRO A 330 24.35 11.44 14.35
N THR A 331 24.78 12.06 13.23
CA THR A 331 25.36 13.40 13.23
C THR A 331 24.66 14.30 12.21
N LEU A 332 24.60 15.60 12.49
CA LEU A 332 24.22 16.63 11.54
C LEU A 332 25.47 17.16 10.85
N GLN A 333 25.46 17.16 9.52
CA GLN A 333 26.56 17.59 8.67
C GLN A 333 26.16 18.81 7.85
N GLU A 334 27.14 19.71 7.60
CA GLU A 334 27.08 20.80 6.62
C GLU A 334 27.98 20.42 5.44
N TYR A 335 27.48 20.57 4.21
CA TYR A 335 28.26 20.40 2.98
C TYR A 335 28.40 21.72 2.23
N ASP A 336 29.64 22.08 1.87
CA ASP A 336 29.96 23.24 1.04
C ASP A 336 30.35 22.75 -0.37
N PRO A 337 29.53 23.01 -1.41
CA PRO A 337 29.82 22.58 -2.77
C PRO A 337 31.02 23.33 -3.39
N ARG A 338 31.39 24.52 -2.88
CA ARG A 338 32.54 25.31 -3.39
C ARG A 338 33.88 24.68 -3.06
N THR A 339 33.93 23.96 -1.92
CA THR A 339 35.12 23.27 -1.46
C THR A 339 35.04 21.76 -1.62
N ASN A 340 33.85 21.24 -1.90
CA ASN A 340 33.53 19.81 -1.91
C ASN A 340 33.88 19.13 -0.59
N THR A 341 33.54 19.77 0.52
CA THR A 341 33.84 19.27 1.87
C THR A 341 32.62 19.30 2.78
N SER A 342 32.59 18.35 3.72
CA SER A 342 31.61 18.32 4.79
C SER A 342 32.25 18.58 6.15
N ARG A 343 31.49 19.18 7.06
CA ARG A 343 31.88 19.31 8.48
C ARG A 343 30.72 18.95 9.39
N THR A 344 31.01 18.38 10.54
CA THR A 344 30.03 18.07 11.57
C THR A 344 29.57 19.34 12.29
N LEU A 345 28.27 19.56 12.37
CA LEU A 345 27.66 20.63 13.16
C LEU A 345 27.21 20.13 14.54
N ALA A 346 26.63 18.95 14.62
CA ALA A 346 26.18 18.36 15.86
C ALA A 346 26.40 16.85 15.86
N GLN A 347 26.66 16.29 17.04
CA GLN A 347 26.84 14.85 17.26
C GLN A 347 25.82 14.35 18.28
N GLY A 348 25.64 13.03 18.32
CA GLY A 348 24.76 12.42 19.32
C GLY A 348 23.29 12.81 19.15
N LEU A 349 22.82 12.90 17.90
CA LEU A 349 21.40 13.12 17.66
C LEU A 349 20.59 12.03 18.38
N ALA A 350 19.57 12.44 19.10
CA ALA A 350 18.72 11.53 19.86
C ALA A 350 17.84 10.61 18.99
N CYS A 351 18.03 10.62 17.67
CA CYS A 351 17.42 9.64 16.76
C CYS A 351 18.20 8.34 16.82
N THR A 352 17.66 7.33 17.46
CA THR A 352 18.32 6.02 17.60
C THR A 352 18.25 5.19 16.33
N ALA A 353 17.25 5.43 15.49
CA ALA A 353 17.08 4.78 14.19
C ALA A 353 17.60 5.67 13.04
N ARG A 354 17.62 5.12 11.84
CA ARG A 354 17.99 5.86 10.61
C ARG A 354 17.19 7.14 10.52
N PRO A 355 17.81 8.33 10.41
CA PRO A 355 17.05 9.55 10.18
C PRO A 355 16.20 9.41 8.92
N SER A 356 14.89 9.61 9.05
CA SER A 356 13.96 9.47 7.90
C SER A 356 13.76 10.79 7.20
N GLN A 357 13.64 11.86 7.99
CA GLN A 357 13.45 13.21 7.49
C GLN A 357 14.06 14.23 8.45
N SER A 358 14.39 15.39 7.90
CA SER A 358 15.00 16.48 8.62
C SER A 358 14.57 17.80 8.02
N SER A 359 14.47 18.86 8.84
CA SER A 359 14.13 20.20 8.37
C SER A 359 14.71 21.28 9.27
N TRP A 360 14.92 22.48 8.71
CA TRP A 360 15.28 23.69 9.42
C TRP A 360 14.09 24.65 9.54
N ALA A 361 13.69 25.01 10.75
CA ALA A 361 12.65 26.03 10.96
C ALA A 361 13.21 27.46 10.78
N THR A 362 14.42 27.69 11.27
CA THR A 362 15.13 28.95 11.19
C THR A 362 16.62 28.68 10.92
N HIS A 363 17.44 29.71 10.85
CA HIS A 363 18.89 29.55 10.80
C HIS A 363 19.44 28.83 12.07
N GLU A 364 18.73 28.84 13.17
CA GLU A 364 19.17 28.30 14.46
C GLU A 364 18.60 26.92 14.77
N HIS A 365 17.36 26.62 14.34
CA HIS A 365 16.61 25.47 14.82
C HIS A 365 16.42 24.40 13.75
N PHE A 366 16.96 23.23 14.02
CA PHE A 366 16.86 22.03 13.19
C PHE A 366 16.13 20.92 13.93
N ILE A 367 15.36 20.12 13.20
CA ILE A 367 14.66 18.95 13.71
C ILE A 367 14.88 17.76 12.77
N SER A 368 15.04 16.56 13.34
CA SER A 368 15.13 15.30 12.60
C SER A 368 14.33 14.20 13.31
N ALA A 369 13.75 13.29 12.56
CA ALA A 369 13.03 12.13 13.09
C ALA A 369 13.71 10.81 12.75
N GLY A 370 13.67 9.89 13.69
CA GLY A 370 14.00 8.48 13.49
C GLY A 370 12.84 7.75 12.78
N LYS A 371 13.19 6.85 11.88
CA LYS A 371 12.21 6.16 11.03
C LYS A 371 11.36 5.13 11.78
N ASP A 372 11.95 4.43 12.72
CA ASP A 372 11.38 3.19 13.25
C ASP A 372 10.93 3.30 14.72
N ASP A 373 11.17 4.42 15.38
CA ASP A 373 10.95 4.58 16.83
C ASP A 373 10.31 5.91 17.24
N ALA A 374 9.91 6.75 16.29
CA ALA A 374 9.38 8.10 16.51
C ALA A 374 10.31 9.00 17.36
N SER A 375 11.59 8.68 17.45
CA SER A 375 12.57 9.50 18.13
C SER A 375 12.75 10.83 17.39
N ILE A 376 12.84 11.91 18.14
CA ILE A 376 13.04 13.27 17.61
C ILE A 376 14.33 13.83 18.15
N ALA A 377 15.16 14.36 17.25
CA ALA A 377 16.34 15.15 17.61
C ALA A 377 16.10 16.62 17.25
N ILE A 378 16.29 17.51 18.20
CA ILE A 378 16.26 18.95 18.03
C ILE A 378 17.67 19.48 18.23
N VAL A 379 18.16 20.25 17.26
CA VAL A 379 19.52 20.82 17.30
C VAL A 379 19.45 22.35 17.30
N HIS A 380 20.19 22.99 18.19
CA HIS A 380 20.46 24.40 18.13
C HIS A 380 21.85 24.61 17.52
N ALA A 381 21.91 25.39 16.44
CA ALA A 381 23.14 25.51 15.65
C ALA A 381 24.23 26.35 16.34
N SER A 382 23.84 27.27 17.22
CA SER A 382 24.77 28.18 17.92
C SER A 382 25.70 27.44 18.90
N ASP A 383 25.19 26.42 19.55
CA ASP A 383 25.93 25.66 20.58
C ASP A 383 26.17 24.18 20.19
N GLY A 384 25.61 23.74 19.05
CA GLY A 384 25.69 22.34 18.62
C GLY A 384 24.96 21.37 19.52
N SER A 385 24.13 21.87 20.47
CA SER A 385 23.37 21.00 21.37
C SER A 385 22.32 20.20 20.59
N ALA A 386 22.31 18.90 20.84
CA ALA A 386 21.35 17.95 20.25
C ALA A 386 20.63 17.21 21.37
N THR A 387 19.33 17.40 21.46
CA THR A 387 18.51 16.69 22.47
C THR A 387 17.26 16.12 21.83
N GLY A 388 16.72 15.07 22.46
CA GLY A 388 15.42 14.54 22.12
C GLY A 388 14.26 15.31 22.79
N LEU A 389 13.03 15.00 22.40
CA LEU A 389 11.87 15.40 23.18
C LEU A 389 11.87 14.70 24.53
N PRO A 390 11.46 15.38 25.62
CA PRO A 390 11.27 14.73 26.88
C PRO A 390 10.23 13.61 26.79
N GLN A 391 10.40 12.59 27.59
CA GLN A 391 9.38 11.56 27.77
C GLN A 391 8.13 12.16 28.39
N ASP A 392 6.98 11.58 28.11
CA ASP A 392 5.74 11.95 28.80
C ASP A 392 5.80 11.55 30.29
N ALA A 393 4.76 11.94 31.04
CA ALA A 393 4.69 11.66 32.49
C ALA A 393 4.74 10.16 32.85
N ASN A 394 4.54 9.27 31.86
CA ASN A 394 4.58 7.81 32.02
C ASN A 394 5.88 7.20 31.50
N GLY A 395 6.86 8.00 31.09
CA GLY A 395 8.11 7.56 30.49
C GLY A 395 7.99 7.18 29.01
N GLY A 396 6.85 7.42 28.38
CA GLY A 396 6.62 7.19 26.95
C GLY A 396 7.14 8.32 26.06
N ASN A 397 7.21 8.07 24.76
CA ASN A 397 7.59 9.09 23.78
C ASN A 397 6.49 10.15 23.68
N ALA A 398 6.85 11.44 23.70
CA ALA A 398 5.92 12.55 23.54
C ALA A 398 5.24 12.54 22.16
N ILE A 399 5.91 12.02 21.14
CA ILE A 399 5.32 11.77 19.83
C ILE A 399 4.60 10.43 19.86
N GLN A 400 3.29 10.49 19.80
CA GLN A 400 2.47 9.28 19.74
C GLN A 400 2.20 8.89 18.30
N GLY A 401 2.27 7.58 18.02
CA GLY A 401 1.85 7.03 16.75
C GLY A 401 0.33 6.91 16.65
N SER A 402 -0.17 6.84 15.44
CA SER A 402 -1.57 6.47 15.16
C SER A 402 -1.63 4.98 14.79
N PRO A 403 -2.67 4.25 15.21
CA PRO A 403 -2.82 2.86 14.78
C PRO A 403 -2.91 2.75 13.25
N ARG A 404 -2.18 1.80 12.67
CA ARG A 404 -2.26 1.49 11.24
C ARG A 404 -3.46 0.61 10.93
N ASP A 405 -3.89 0.64 9.69
CA ASP A 405 -4.92 -0.26 9.20
C ASP A 405 -4.44 -1.71 9.20
N ILE A 406 -5.31 -2.61 9.62
CA ILE A 406 -5.04 -4.05 9.56
C ILE A 406 -5.03 -4.47 8.10
N GLN A 407 -3.91 -5.06 7.67
CA GLN A 407 -3.73 -5.51 6.30
C GLN A 407 -4.13 -6.97 6.11
N SER A 408 -3.89 -7.81 7.09
CA SER A 408 -4.20 -9.24 7.03
C SER A 408 -4.73 -9.73 8.36
N LEU A 409 -5.74 -10.61 8.30
CA LEU A 409 -6.42 -11.22 9.43
C LEU A 409 -6.70 -12.67 9.10
N THR A 410 -6.53 -13.56 10.05
CA THR A 410 -6.99 -14.96 9.95
C THR A 410 -7.48 -15.45 11.30
N ALA A 411 -8.32 -16.48 11.27
CA ALA A 411 -8.75 -17.22 12.44
C ALA A 411 -8.22 -18.65 12.34
N VAL A 412 -7.76 -19.21 13.45
CA VAL A 412 -7.26 -20.59 13.49
C VAL A 412 -8.19 -21.52 14.24
N PRO A 413 -8.12 -22.84 14.03
CA PRO A 413 -9.03 -23.81 14.65
C PRO A 413 -9.12 -23.74 16.18
N GLY A 414 -8.07 -23.28 16.87
CA GLY A 414 -8.07 -23.08 18.33
C GLY A 414 -8.91 -21.89 18.83
N GLY A 415 -9.48 -21.10 17.92
CA GLY A 415 -10.27 -19.91 18.24
C GLY A 415 -9.49 -18.62 18.33
N ASP A 416 -8.16 -18.65 18.17
CA ASP A 416 -7.34 -17.47 18.12
C ASP A 416 -7.49 -16.73 16.79
N LEU A 417 -7.39 -15.42 16.87
CA LEU A 417 -7.30 -14.50 15.72
C LEU A 417 -5.88 -13.95 15.63
N TYR A 418 -5.37 -13.91 14.40
CA TYR A 418 -4.08 -13.31 14.09
C TYR A 418 -4.27 -12.19 13.10
N ALA A 419 -3.66 -11.03 13.37
CA ALA A 419 -3.72 -9.87 12.50
C ALA A 419 -2.36 -9.19 12.37
N SER A 420 -2.13 -8.53 11.24
CA SER A 420 -0.96 -7.71 10.99
C SER A 420 -1.36 -6.41 10.32
N TRP A 421 -0.58 -5.35 10.55
CA TRP A 421 -0.84 -4.00 10.07
C TRP A 421 -0.03 -3.66 8.83
N TYR A 422 -0.51 -2.66 8.09
CA TYR A 422 0.15 -2.14 6.91
C TYR A 422 1.35 -1.26 7.28
N MET A 423 2.51 -1.50 6.66
CA MET A 423 3.71 -0.66 6.75
C MET A 423 4.26 -0.42 8.18
N THR A 424 3.95 -1.26 9.14
CA THR A 424 4.54 -1.17 10.49
C THR A 424 5.78 -2.05 10.63
N ALA A 425 6.55 -1.80 11.70
CA ALA A 425 7.52 -2.76 12.22
C ALA A 425 6.88 -4.14 12.43
N PRO A 426 7.65 -5.22 12.54
CA PRO A 426 7.13 -6.59 12.55
C PRO A 426 6.19 -6.83 13.74
N MET A 427 4.92 -6.54 13.55
CA MET A 427 3.91 -6.78 14.57
C MET A 427 2.88 -7.77 14.10
N LEU A 428 2.73 -8.84 14.86
CA LEU A 428 1.69 -9.83 14.74
C LEU A 428 0.83 -9.76 16.00
N LEU A 429 -0.44 -9.46 15.85
CA LEU A 429 -1.42 -9.53 16.92
C LEU A 429 -1.89 -10.99 17.04
N ARG A 430 -1.92 -11.51 18.24
CA ARG A 430 -2.70 -12.68 18.62
C ARG A 430 -3.74 -12.26 19.64
N THR A 431 -4.99 -12.59 19.40
CA THR A 431 -6.11 -12.31 20.31
C THR A 431 -7.15 -13.42 20.26
N THR A 432 -8.07 -13.41 21.20
CA THR A 432 -9.26 -14.25 21.14
C THR A 432 -10.51 -13.38 21.06
N PRO A 433 -11.63 -13.89 20.52
CA PRO A 433 -12.86 -13.10 20.40
C PRO A 433 -13.42 -12.51 21.70
N ASN A 434 -13.03 -13.08 22.83
CA ASN A 434 -13.49 -12.67 24.16
C ASN A 434 -12.35 -12.14 25.05
N ALA A 435 -11.15 -11.93 24.49
CA ALA A 435 -10.03 -11.40 25.25
C ALA A 435 -10.31 -9.96 25.70
N GLN A 436 -9.95 -9.67 26.94
CA GLN A 436 -9.84 -8.29 27.41
C GLN A 436 -8.59 -7.65 26.80
N VAL A 437 -8.54 -6.32 26.74
CA VAL A 437 -7.44 -5.56 26.10
C VAL A 437 -6.07 -5.93 26.69
N ASP A 438 -6.02 -6.18 27.99
CA ASP A 438 -4.81 -6.55 28.74
C ASP A 438 -4.28 -7.96 28.44
N LYS A 439 -5.05 -8.81 27.75
CA LYS A 439 -4.66 -10.18 27.36
C LYS A 439 -4.31 -10.31 25.89
N THR A 440 -4.33 -9.23 25.15
CA THR A 440 -3.90 -9.20 23.76
C THR A 440 -2.38 -9.30 23.70
N GLN A 441 -1.86 -10.31 23.03
CA GLN A 441 -0.43 -10.49 22.83
C GLN A 441 -0.02 -9.79 21.54
N TYR A 442 0.90 -8.84 21.69
CA TYR A 442 1.52 -8.19 20.54
C TYR A 442 2.91 -8.78 20.31
N SER A 443 3.31 -8.66 19.11
CA SER A 443 4.61 -8.81 18.52
C SER A 443 5.76 -9.40 19.32
N LEU A 444 6.56 -9.88 18.65
CA LEU A 444 7.64 -10.82 18.84
C LEU A 444 8.94 -10.25 18.40
N PRO A 445 9.79 -9.93 19.34
CA PRO A 445 11.12 -9.36 19.08
C PRO A 445 11.98 -10.21 18.15
N GLN A 446 11.57 -11.44 17.87
CA GLN A 446 12.33 -12.43 17.10
C GLN A 446 11.66 -12.87 15.81
N ALA A 447 10.48 -12.34 15.49
CA ALA A 447 9.87 -12.59 14.17
C ALA A 447 10.72 -11.93 13.06
N PRO A 448 10.78 -12.53 11.84
CA PRO A 448 11.45 -11.90 10.72
C PRO A 448 10.91 -10.49 10.50
N LEU A 449 11.83 -9.56 10.32
CA LEU A 449 11.50 -8.14 10.10
C LEU A 449 10.72 -7.97 8.81
N GLY A 450 9.49 -7.50 8.89
CA GLY A 450 8.68 -7.17 7.71
C GLY A 450 7.19 -7.20 7.95
N GLN A 451 6.47 -6.74 6.93
CA GLN A 451 5.02 -6.70 6.90
C GLN A 451 4.47 -8.09 6.54
N VAL A 452 3.48 -8.58 7.27
CA VAL A 452 2.81 -9.83 6.91
C VAL A 452 1.81 -9.59 5.78
N GLU A 453 2.06 -10.21 4.63
CA GLU A 453 1.22 -10.09 3.44
C GLU A 453 0.08 -11.11 3.40
N GLY A 454 0.31 -12.31 3.91
CA GLY A 454 -0.66 -13.39 3.90
C GLY A 454 -0.48 -14.36 5.06
N PHE A 455 -1.58 -15.03 5.39
CA PHE A 455 -1.64 -16.10 6.37
C PHE A 455 -2.17 -17.38 5.75
N GLY A 456 -1.67 -18.52 6.21
CA GLY A 456 -2.24 -19.84 5.96
C GLY A 456 -2.08 -20.74 7.18
N HIS A 457 -3.00 -21.67 7.36
CA HIS A 457 -2.88 -22.67 8.44
C HIS A 457 -3.44 -24.03 8.02
N SER A 458 -2.88 -25.06 8.59
CA SER A 458 -3.41 -26.42 8.61
C SER A 458 -3.76 -26.82 10.05
N SER A 459 -3.98 -28.10 10.30
CA SER A 459 -4.09 -28.63 11.68
C SER A 459 -2.76 -28.60 12.43
N LYS A 460 -1.61 -28.65 11.69
CA LYS A 460 -0.26 -28.73 12.26
C LYS A 460 0.51 -27.43 12.22
N TRP A 461 0.38 -26.65 11.16
CA TRP A 461 1.22 -25.50 10.88
C TRP A 461 0.44 -24.21 10.71
N PHE A 462 1.01 -23.12 11.24
CA PHE A 462 0.63 -21.75 10.92
C PHE A 462 1.77 -21.13 10.11
N VAL A 463 1.44 -20.55 8.96
CA VAL A 463 2.42 -20.01 8.01
C VAL A 463 2.11 -18.54 7.73
N THR A 464 3.13 -17.68 7.81
CA THR A 464 3.03 -16.25 7.46
C THR A 464 3.93 -15.93 6.28
N GLY A 465 3.46 -15.06 5.41
CA GLY A 465 4.23 -14.55 4.27
C GLY A 465 4.70 -13.12 4.50
N ILE A 466 6.02 -12.88 4.40
CA ILE A 466 6.67 -11.64 4.83
C ILE A 466 7.13 -10.79 3.63
N TYR A 467 6.77 -9.52 3.63
CA TYR A 467 7.31 -8.48 2.75
C TYR A 467 8.31 -7.60 3.52
N PRO A 468 9.43 -7.15 2.95
CA PRO A 468 9.87 -7.30 1.55
C PRO A 468 10.82 -8.49 1.31
N SER A 469 11.05 -9.34 2.27
CA SER A 469 12.04 -10.42 2.17
C SER A 469 11.57 -11.59 1.29
N GLY A 470 10.25 -11.75 1.09
CA GLY A 470 9.67 -12.90 0.41
C GLY A 470 9.85 -14.20 1.20
N GLU A 471 9.95 -14.10 2.50
CA GLU A 471 10.06 -15.25 3.41
C GLU A 471 8.68 -15.80 3.77
N LEU A 472 8.62 -17.12 3.85
CA LEU A 472 7.57 -17.84 4.56
C LEU A 472 8.11 -18.23 5.92
N VAL A 473 7.35 -17.93 6.96
CA VAL A 473 7.69 -18.30 8.33
C VAL A 473 6.65 -19.26 8.84
N ARG A 474 7.08 -20.43 9.30
CA ARG A 474 6.20 -21.44 9.87
C ARG A 474 6.30 -21.52 11.37
N TYR A 475 5.19 -21.88 11.98
CA TYR A 475 5.03 -22.13 13.41
C TYR A 475 4.24 -23.42 13.59
N GLU A 476 4.62 -24.24 14.56
CA GLU A 476 3.87 -25.45 14.88
C GLU A 476 2.63 -25.11 15.72
N MET A 477 1.47 -25.61 15.30
CA MET A 477 0.21 -25.41 16.00
C MET A 477 0.19 -26.25 17.29
N GLY A 478 -0.16 -25.61 18.41
CA GLY A 478 -0.29 -26.31 19.68
C GLY A 478 1.02 -26.58 20.44
N ALA A 479 2.16 -26.12 19.95
CA ALA A 479 3.41 -26.17 20.71
C ALA A 479 3.29 -25.34 22.01
N SER A 480 3.76 -25.89 23.12
CA SER A 480 3.78 -25.20 24.41
C SER A 480 4.82 -24.08 24.38
N GLY A 481 4.39 -22.84 24.57
CA GLY A 481 5.25 -21.66 24.58
C GLY A 481 4.66 -20.51 23.76
N PRO A 482 5.26 -19.35 23.77
CA PRO A 482 4.90 -18.28 22.83
C PRO A 482 5.09 -18.87 21.43
N MET A 483 4.02 -18.88 20.66
CA MET A 483 3.92 -19.49 19.31
C MET A 483 5.07 -19.13 18.37
N LEU A 484 5.92 -18.23 18.74
CA LEU A 484 6.87 -17.56 17.88
C LEU A 484 8.33 -17.74 18.32
N GLU A 485 8.59 -18.52 19.36
CA GLU A 485 9.95 -18.85 19.77
C GLU A 485 10.56 -19.96 18.90
N ASN A 486 9.75 -20.85 18.32
CA ASN A 486 10.17 -22.00 17.50
C ASN A 486 9.80 -21.82 16.03
N HIS A 487 10.13 -20.69 15.43
CA HIS A 487 9.88 -20.46 14.03
C HIS A 487 11.02 -20.92 13.13
N GLN A 488 10.71 -21.32 11.92
CA GLN A 488 11.67 -21.51 10.84
C GLN A 488 11.19 -20.76 9.61
N SER A 489 12.13 -20.24 8.81
CA SER A 489 11.83 -19.50 7.60
C SER A 489 12.51 -20.08 6.38
N VAL A 490 11.90 -19.84 5.20
CA VAL A 490 12.46 -20.11 3.89
C VAL A 490 12.08 -18.99 2.93
N ARG A 491 13.00 -18.60 2.05
CA ARG A 491 12.69 -17.64 0.99
C ARG A 491 12.06 -18.31 -0.21
N ILE A 492 11.03 -17.68 -0.79
CA ILE A 492 10.38 -18.15 -2.03
C ILE A 492 11.38 -18.16 -3.17
N THR A 493 12.22 -17.12 -3.28
CA THR A 493 13.38 -17.12 -4.19
C THR A 493 14.61 -16.59 -3.45
N PRO A 494 15.82 -17.13 -3.72
CA PRO A 494 17.04 -16.72 -3.02
C PRO A 494 17.35 -15.24 -3.12
N ASP A 495 16.98 -14.60 -4.23
CA ASP A 495 17.21 -13.18 -4.52
C ASP A 495 16.08 -12.24 -4.00
N ALA A 496 15.15 -12.77 -3.21
CA ALA A 496 13.96 -12.07 -2.73
C ALA A 496 13.13 -11.42 -3.86
N ARG A 497 13.21 -11.94 -5.09
CA ARG A 497 12.47 -11.41 -6.25
C ARG A 497 10.97 -11.54 -6.04
N GLN A 498 10.51 -12.65 -5.45
CA GLN A 498 9.10 -12.90 -5.10
C GLN A 498 8.83 -12.40 -3.67
N ALA A 499 8.74 -11.08 -3.52
CA ALA A 499 8.78 -10.40 -2.24
C ALA A 499 7.45 -10.33 -1.47
N ARG A 500 6.31 -10.63 -2.14
CA ARG A 500 4.97 -10.48 -1.57
C ARG A 500 4.16 -11.77 -1.62
N PRO A 501 4.27 -12.64 -0.62
CA PRO A 501 3.44 -13.85 -0.51
C PRO A 501 2.02 -13.50 -0.06
N TYR A 502 1.08 -13.42 -0.98
CA TYR A 502 -0.30 -12.99 -0.70
C TYR A 502 -1.24 -14.14 -0.30
N ALA A 503 -1.27 -15.19 -1.14
CA ALA A 503 -2.14 -16.33 -0.95
C ALA A 503 -1.33 -17.48 -0.37
N ILE A 504 -1.77 -18.02 0.77
CA ILE A 504 -1.18 -19.19 1.42
C ILE A 504 -2.32 -20.12 1.79
N VAL A 505 -2.43 -21.24 1.08
CA VAL A 505 -3.57 -22.15 1.17
C VAL A 505 -3.09 -23.56 1.46
N PRO A 506 -3.62 -24.26 2.47
CA PRO A 506 -3.22 -25.63 2.75
C PRO A 506 -3.67 -26.57 1.61
N ILE A 507 -2.77 -27.44 1.17
CA ILE A 507 -3.03 -28.57 0.29
C ILE A 507 -3.36 -29.79 1.15
N ASN A 508 -2.63 -29.98 2.22
CA ASN A 508 -2.81 -30.97 3.26
C ASN A 508 -2.21 -30.44 4.58
N ASP A 509 -2.05 -31.31 5.57
CA ASP A 509 -1.52 -30.88 6.88
C ASP A 509 -0.08 -30.37 6.85
N ASP A 510 0.71 -30.77 5.89
CA ASP A 510 2.14 -30.44 5.82
C ASP A 510 2.51 -29.55 4.61
N GLU A 511 1.67 -29.48 3.58
CA GLU A 511 1.97 -28.73 2.34
C GLU A 511 1.00 -27.54 2.13
N PHE A 512 1.55 -26.46 1.60
CA PHE A 512 0.84 -25.23 1.26
C PHE A 512 1.11 -24.80 -0.17
N ALA A 513 0.07 -24.35 -0.86
CA ALA A 513 0.20 -23.58 -2.10
C ALA A 513 0.38 -22.10 -1.77
N VAL A 514 1.37 -21.45 -2.37
CA VAL A 514 1.72 -20.06 -2.12
C VAL A 514 1.75 -19.26 -3.41
N GLY A 515 0.96 -18.19 -3.46
CA GLY A 515 0.98 -17.20 -4.53
C GLY A 515 1.78 -15.97 -4.11
N ALA A 516 2.79 -15.61 -4.90
CA ALA A 516 3.64 -14.46 -4.60
C ALA A 516 3.82 -13.52 -5.79
N SER A 517 4.13 -12.25 -5.52
CA SER A 517 4.44 -11.26 -6.54
C SER A 517 5.79 -10.59 -6.31
N PRO A 518 6.41 -10.02 -7.38
CA PRO A 518 7.64 -9.27 -7.27
C PRO A 518 7.48 -8.02 -6.42
N LYS A 519 8.60 -7.55 -5.85
CA LYS A 519 8.69 -6.25 -5.18
C LYS A 519 8.71 -5.14 -6.23
N ASN A 520 7.70 -4.28 -6.26
CA ASN A 520 7.68 -2.99 -6.99
C ASN A 520 8.39 -2.99 -8.38
N LYS A 521 8.40 -4.13 -9.08
CA LYS A 521 9.06 -4.28 -10.39
C LYS A 521 8.13 -4.96 -11.38
N PRO A 522 8.25 -4.62 -12.68
CA PRO A 522 7.69 -5.44 -13.74
C PRO A 522 8.17 -6.88 -13.62
N GLY A 523 7.34 -7.82 -13.98
CA GLY A 523 7.67 -9.22 -14.03
C GLY A 523 6.59 -10.14 -13.47
N SER A 524 6.74 -11.40 -13.75
CA SER A 524 5.82 -12.44 -13.34
C SER A 524 5.95 -12.76 -11.86
N GLY A 525 4.82 -13.02 -11.23
CA GLY A 525 4.77 -13.66 -9.93
C GLY A 525 5.13 -15.14 -10.01
N ALA A 526 5.05 -15.82 -8.89
CA ALA A 526 5.29 -17.24 -8.80
C ALA A 526 4.19 -17.96 -8.01
N LEU A 527 3.86 -19.18 -8.45
CA LEU A 527 3.20 -20.19 -7.66
C LEU A 527 4.27 -21.04 -6.99
N SER A 528 4.12 -21.35 -5.72
CA SER A 528 5.06 -22.23 -5.01
C SER A 528 4.31 -23.29 -4.23
N ILE A 529 4.95 -24.43 -4.02
CA ILE A 529 4.52 -25.49 -3.12
C ILE A 529 5.50 -25.52 -1.96
N TYR A 530 5.02 -25.25 -0.78
CA TYR A 530 5.79 -25.19 0.45
C TYR A 530 5.49 -26.42 1.32
N ASP A 531 6.51 -27.23 1.56
CA ASP A 531 6.49 -28.33 2.52
C ASP A 531 6.92 -27.79 3.88
N ALA A 532 5.94 -27.55 4.74
CA ALA A 532 6.17 -27.00 6.07
C ALA A 532 6.84 -28.01 7.00
N ALA A 533 6.63 -29.32 6.83
CA ALA A 533 7.30 -30.32 7.67
C ALA A 533 8.81 -30.32 7.51
N HIS A 534 9.30 -30.14 6.29
CA HIS A 534 10.74 -30.15 5.97
C HIS A 534 11.33 -28.75 5.73
N ASN A 535 10.52 -27.70 5.80
CA ASN A 535 10.89 -26.30 5.48
C ASN A 535 11.52 -26.16 4.08
N LYS A 536 10.90 -26.78 3.08
CA LYS A 536 11.33 -26.78 1.68
C LYS A 536 10.29 -26.13 0.78
N ILE A 537 10.75 -25.51 -0.30
CA ILE A 537 9.87 -24.83 -1.24
C ILE A 537 10.28 -25.13 -2.70
N ASP A 538 9.28 -25.51 -3.50
CA ASP A 538 9.38 -25.61 -4.95
C ASP A 538 8.67 -24.42 -5.58
N THR A 539 9.40 -23.60 -6.35
CA THR A 539 8.87 -22.36 -6.93
C THR A 539 8.74 -22.45 -8.44
N TYR A 540 7.58 -22.05 -8.96
CA TYR A 540 7.19 -22.06 -10.37
C TYR A 540 6.89 -20.62 -10.82
N PRO A 541 7.89 -19.86 -11.33
CA PRO A 541 7.66 -18.53 -11.86
C PRO A 541 6.72 -18.58 -13.08
N LEU A 542 5.72 -17.70 -13.14
CA LEU A 542 4.66 -17.81 -14.15
C LEU A 542 5.13 -17.56 -15.59
N ASP A 543 6.26 -16.91 -15.80
CA ASP A 543 6.90 -16.73 -17.11
C ASP A 543 7.59 -17.99 -17.64
N THR A 544 8.00 -18.89 -16.74
CA THR A 544 8.74 -20.13 -17.07
C THR A 544 8.01 -21.40 -16.67
N ILE A 545 6.81 -21.27 -16.09
CA ILE A 545 5.99 -22.39 -15.62
C ILE A 545 5.70 -23.39 -16.77
N SER A 546 5.69 -24.67 -16.44
CA SER A 546 5.42 -25.74 -17.42
C SER A 546 3.92 -25.88 -17.70
N TYR A 547 3.58 -26.15 -18.96
CA TYR A 547 2.22 -26.37 -19.43
C TYR A 547 2.03 -27.79 -19.94
N ALA A 548 0.86 -28.37 -19.71
CA ALA A 548 0.49 -29.67 -20.31
C ALA A 548 0.23 -29.52 -21.81
N ASP A 549 -0.41 -28.42 -22.22
CA ASP A 549 -0.63 -28.05 -23.61
C ASP A 549 0.32 -26.91 -24.02
N PRO A 550 1.18 -27.10 -25.03
CA PRO A 550 2.09 -26.07 -25.52
C PRO A 550 1.40 -24.78 -26.02
N SER A 551 0.13 -24.84 -26.44
CA SER A 551 -0.62 -23.67 -26.91
C SER A 551 -0.91 -22.65 -25.80
N LEU A 552 -0.82 -23.08 -24.53
CA LEU A 552 -1.04 -22.20 -23.37
C LEU A 552 0.21 -21.41 -22.96
N ARG A 553 1.37 -21.67 -23.59
CA ARG A 553 2.63 -21.03 -23.21
C ARG A 553 2.55 -19.51 -23.32
N GLY A 554 3.10 -18.83 -22.29
CA GLY A 554 3.15 -17.37 -22.23
C GLY A 554 1.87 -16.69 -21.77
N LEU A 555 0.73 -17.39 -21.67
CA LEU A 555 -0.52 -16.79 -21.22
C LEU A 555 -0.49 -16.25 -19.78
N LEU A 556 0.45 -16.73 -18.97
CA LEU A 556 0.65 -16.33 -17.58
C LEU A 556 1.82 -15.36 -17.39
N SER A 557 2.53 -14.99 -18.45
CA SER A 557 3.59 -13.99 -18.38
C SER A 557 3.01 -12.65 -17.86
N ASP A 558 3.80 -11.96 -17.04
CA ASP A 558 3.39 -10.72 -16.36
C ASP A 558 2.12 -10.82 -15.47
N ARG A 559 1.81 -12.02 -15.02
CA ARG A 559 0.71 -12.30 -14.09
C ARG A 559 1.25 -12.60 -12.69
N ARG A 560 0.43 -12.33 -11.69
CA ARG A 560 0.73 -12.54 -10.26
C ARG A 560 -0.38 -13.33 -9.61
N PRO A 561 -0.11 -14.47 -8.98
CA PRO A 561 -1.11 -15.23 -8.23
C PRO A 561 -1.58 -14.42 -7.02
N LEU A 562 -2.88 -14.11 -6.94
CA LEU A 562 -3.48 -13.40 -5.80
C LEU A 562 -4.39 -14.27 -4.96
N SER A 563 -5.02 -15.24 -5.56
CA SER A 563 -5.99 -16.12 -4.90
C SER A 563 -5.80 -17.55 -5.37
N ILE A 564 -5.97 -18.49 -4.44
CA ILE A 564 -5.77 -19.93 -4.70
C ILE A 564 -6.88 -20.69 -3.98
N VAL A 565 -7.35 -21.75 -4.60
CA VAL A 565 -8.15 -22.80 -3.94
C VAL A 565 -7.65 -24.17 -4.37
N HIS A 566 -7.55 -25.09 -3.41
CA HIS A 566 -7.20 -26.49 -3.64
C HIS A 566 -8.48 -27.34 -3.73
N HIS A 567 -8.57 -28.18 -4.76
CA HIS A 567 -9.64 -29.14 -4.91
C HIS A 567 -9.16 -30.37 -5.69
N GLN A 568 -9.31 -31.56 -5.14
CA GLN A 568 -9.02 -32.85 -5.78
C GLN A 568 -7.66 -32.94 -6.49
N GLY A 569 -6.58 -32.52 -5.78
CA GLY A 569 -5.21 -32.60 -6.32
C GLY A 569 -4.88 -31.53 -7.37
N LYS A 570 -5.71 -30.52 -7.52
CA LYS A 570 -5.52 -29.39 -8.42
C LYS A 570 -5.61 -28.07 -7.65
N LEU A 571 -4.85 -27.10 -8.13
CA LEU A 571 -4.96 -25.72 -7.68
C LEU A 571 -5.65 -24.89 -8.74
N TYR A 572 -6.65 -24.14 -8.35
CA TYR A 572 -7.29 -23.11 -9.15
C TYR A 572 -6.74 -21.76 -8.67
N VAL A 573 -6.12 -21.02 -9.60
CA VAL A 573 -5.34 -19.84 -9.25
C VAL A 573 -5.83 -18.62 -10.01
N GLY A 574 -6.31 -17.65 -9.28
CA GLY A 574 -6.69 -16.34 -9.79
C GLY A 574 -5.49 -15.38 -9.80
N THR A 575 -5.34 -14.62 -10.89
CA THR A 575 -4.19 -13.73 -11.07
C THR A 575 -4.58 -12.27 -11.17
N SER A 576 -3.56 -11.41 -11.06
CA SER A 576 -3.62 -9.99 -11.41
C SER A 576 -2.51 -9.66 -12.40
N ALA A 577 -2.78 -8.71 -13.31
CA ALA A 577 -1.75 -8.02 -14.07
C ALA A 577 -1.21 -6.79 -13.33
N SER A 578 -1.96 -6.30 -12.34
CA SER A 578 -1.57 -5.18 -11.50
C SER A 578 -0.70 -5.62 -10.33
N GLY A 579 0.12 -4.72 -9.83
CA GLY A 579 0.92 -4.92 -8.62
C GLY A 579 1.53 -3.59 -8.23
N ASN A 580 2.13 -3.49 -7.04
CA ASN A 580 2.77 -2.25 -6.60
C ASN A 580 3.77 -1.76 -7.66
N GLY A 581 3.56 -0.56 -8.16
CA GLY A 581 4.36 0.05 -9.23
C GLY A 581 4.05 -0.47 -10.64
N MET A 582 2.98 -1.24 -10.83
CA MET A 582 2.50 -1.64 -12.15
C MET A 582 0.98 -1.51 -12.20
N ASN A 583 0.53 -0.60 -13.03
CA ASN A 583 -0.86 -0.44 -13.40
C ASN A 583 -0.93 -0.37 -14.93
N PRO A 584 -0.91 -1.53 -15.60
CA PRO A 584 -1.07 -1.54 -17.05
C PRO A 584 -2.46 -0.96 -17.40
N ASP A 585 -2.54 -0.30 -18.53
CA ASP A 585 -3.82 0.10 -19.09
C ASP A 585 -4.77 -1.09 -19.14
N GLN A 586 -6.06 -0.84 -18.88
CA GLN A 586 -7.05 -1.90 -18.92
C GLN A 586 -7.26 -2.33 -20.39
N THR A 587 -6.57 -3.38 -20.78
CA THR A 587 -6.66 -4.00 -22.09
C THR A 587 -6.95 -5.49 -21.93
N GLU A 588 -7.35 -6.15 -23.00
CA GLU A 588 -7.49 -7.61 -22.99
C GLU A 588 -6.15 -8.31 -22.63
N ALA A 589 -5.03 -7.72 -23.05
CA ALA A 589 -3.71 -8.22 -22.74
C ALA A 589 -3.40 -8.14 -21.22
N SER A 590 -3.95 -7.14 -20.51
CA SER A 590 -3.77 -6.98 -19.06
C SER A 590 -4.88 -7.63 -18.22
N ALA A 591 -5.89 -8.24 -18.83
CA ALA A 591 -6.97 -8.91 -18.11
C ALA A 591 -6.44 -10.06 -17.23
N PRO A 592 -7.10 -10.34 -16.10
CA PRO A 592 -6.67 -11.40 -15.21
C PRO A 592 -6.84 -12.78 -15.85
N ARG A 593 -6.04 -13.73 -15.41
CA ARG A 593 -6.16 -15.13 -15.81
C ARG A 593 -6.61 -15.97 -14.62
N LEU A 594 -7.48 -16.94 -14.90
CA LEU A 594 -7.75 -18.06 -14.02
C LEU A 594 -7.08 -19.27 -14.63
N PHE A 595 -6.29 -20.01 -13.87
CA PHE A 595 -5.64 -21.22 -14.38
C PHE A 595 -5.75 -22.39 -13.41
N GLU A 596 -5.67 -23.60 -13.96
CA GLU A 596 -5.60 -24.84 -13.23
C GLU A 596 -4.18 -25.36 -13.27
N PHE A 597 -3.64 -25.72 -12.10
CA PHE A 597 -2.35 -26.35 -11.93
C PHE A 597 -2.51 -27.73 -11.30
N ASP A 598 -2.03 -28.75 -11.96
CA ASP A 598 -2.11 -30.14 -11.50
C ASP A 598 -0.94 -30.46 -10.58
N LEU A 599 -1.22 -30.82 -9.34
CA LEU A 599 -0.22 -31.08 -8.31
C LEU A 599 0.62 -32.33 -8.57
N LYS A 600 0.08 -33.31 -9.30
CA LYS A 600 0.80 -34.55 -9.62
C LYS A 600 1.83 -34.34 -10.74
N THR A 601 1.43 -33.64 -11.79
CA THR A 601 2.31 -33.43 -12.97
C THR A 601 3.14 -32.15 -12.86
N ARG A 602 2.82 -31.27 -11.92
CA ARG A 602 3.44 -29.94 -11.73
C ARG A 602 3.35 -29.07 -12.98
N LYS A 603 2.21 -29.11 -13.68
CA LYS A 603 1.96 -28.39 -14.92
C LYS A 603 0.64 -27.60 -14.87
N VAL A 604 0.61 -26.49 -15.58
CA VAL A 604 -0.64 -25.79 -15.93
C VAL A 604 -1.38 -26.61 -16.98
N THR A 605 -2.63 -26.94 -16.70
CA THR A 605 -3.47 -27.77 -17.57
C THR A 605 -4.51 -26.96 -18.32
N ARG A 606 -5.02 -25.88 -17.72
CA ARG A 606 -6.06 -25.02 -18.32
C ARG A 606 -5.83 -23.56 -17.93
N VAL A 607 -6.17 -22.63 -18.84
CA VAL A 607 -6.09 -21.18 -18.62
C VAL A 607 -7.30 -20.53 -19.27
N MET A 608 -7.96 -19.61 -18.56
CA MET A 608 -9.02 -18.75 -19.13
C MET A 608 -8.86 -17.30 -18.73
N THR A 609 -9.52 -16.41 -19.49
CA THR A 609 -9.73 -14.99 -19.17
C THR A 609 -11.19 -14.79 -18.83
N PRO A 610 -11.58 -14.80 -17.54
CA PRO A 610 -12.99 -14.78 -17.18
C PRO A 610 -13.66 -13.43 -17.47
N PHE A 611 -12.95 -12.32 -17.25
CA PHE A 611 -13.47 -10.96 -17.44
C PHE A 611 -12.37 -10.09 -18.05
N LYS A 612 -12.62 -9.57 -19.27
CA LYS A 612 -11.64 -8.78 -20.01
C LYS A 612 -11.53 -7.34 -19.53
N ASP A 613 -12.55 -6.86 -18.86
CA ASP A 613 -12.68 -5.50 -18.29
C ASP A 613 -12.21 -5.40 -16.83
N GLN A 614 -11.75 -6.50 -16.24
CA GLN A 614 -11.27 -6.56 -14.86
C GLN A 614 -9.74 -6.66 -14.80
N ARG A 615 -9.15 -6.30 -13.66
CA ARG A 615 -7.69 -6.30 -13.46
C ARG A 615 -7.17 -7.48 -12.67
N SER A 616 -8.00 -8.05 -11.81
CA SER A 616 -7.58 -9.09 -10.86
C SER A 616 -8.71 -10.05 -10.52
N ILE A 617 -8.37 -11.29 -10.25
CA ILE A 617 -9.21 -12.23 -9.51
C ILE A 617 -8.71 -12.22 -8.07
N THR A 618 -9.44 -11.49 -7.21
CA THR A 618 -8.95 -11.09 -5.89
C THR A 618 -9.16 -12.14 -4.82
N ALA A 619 -10.20 -12.99 -4.97
CA ALA A 619 -10.45 -14.11 -4.07
C ALA A 619 -11.06 -15.30 -4.80
N LEU A 620 -10.76 -16.49 -4.30
CA LEU A 620 -11.38 -17.76 -4.66
C LEU A 620 -11.76 -18.52 -3.39
N THR A 621 -12.88 -19.24 -3.42
CA THR A 621 -13.29 -20.19 -2.38
C THR A 621 -13.94 -21.42 -3.01
N LEU A 622 -13.85 -22.55 -2.33
CA LEU A 622 -14.55 -23.78 -2.72
C LEU A 622 -15.89 -23.83 -1.97
N GLY A 623 -16.98 -23.94 -2.71
CA GLY A 623 -18.28 -24.14 -2.15
C GLY A 623 -18.49 -25.58 -1.66
N SER A 624 -19.43 -25.75 -0.77
CA SER A 624 -19.88 -27.07 -0.26
C SER A 624 -20.44 -27.97 -1.36
N ASP A 625 -20.88 -27.35 -2.48
CA ASP A 625 -21.35 -28.04 -3.70
C ASP A 625 -20.22 -28.44 -4.67
N GLY A 626 -18.96 -28.19 -4.31
CA GLY A 626 -17.79 -28.45 -5.15
C GLY A 626 -17.56 -27.40 -6.25
N THR A 627 -18.34 -26.32 -6.30
CA THR A 627 -18.17 -25.19 -7.22
C THR A 627 -17.05 -24.27 -6.71
N VAL A 628 -16.20 -23.79 -7.60
CA VAL A 628 -15.24 -22.71 -7.28
C VAL A 628 -15.93 -21.37 -7.47
N TYR A 629 -16.12 -20.64 -6.37
CA TYR A 629 -16.60 -19.28 -6.40
C TYR A 629 -15.43 -18.30 -6.38
N GLY A 630 -15.55 -17.19 -7.11
CA GLY A 630 -14.50 -16.18 -7.16
C GLY A 630 -15.05 -14.77 -7.30
N THR A 631 -14.18 -13.79 -7.01
CA THR A 631 -14.51 -12.38 -7.23
C THR A 631 -13.34 -11.63 -7.86
N THR A 632 -13.68 -10.64 -8.70
CA THR A 632 -12.75 -9.64 -9.24
C THR A 632 -12.78 -8.33 -8.44
N GLY A 633 -13.56 -8.29 -7.36
CA GLY A 633 -13.90 -7.07 -6.65
C GLY A 633 -15.20 -6.43 -7.14
N MET A 634 -15.47 -6.47 -8.46
CA MET A 634 -16.70 -5.94 -9.08
C MET A 634 -17.59 -7.01 -9.70
N HIS A 635 -17.09 -8.22 -9.89
CA HIS A 635 -17.88 -9.38 -10.32
C HIS A 635 -17.71 -10.51 -9.31
N VAL A 636 -18.78 -11.24 -9.08
CA VAL A 636 -18.74 -12.54 -8.42
C VAL A 636 -19.14 -13.61 -9.43
N PHE A 637 -18.46 -14.74 -9.42
CA PHE A 637 -18.70 -15.82 -10.38
C PHE A 637 -18.63 -17.20 -9.73
N ALA A 638 -19.27 -18.14 -10.39
CA ALA A 638 -19.23 -19.57 -10.07
C ALA A 638 -18.65 -20.34 -11.26
N MET A 639 -17.61 -21.12 -11.02
CA MET A 639 -16.88 -21.90 -12.01
C MET A 639 -16.98 -23.39 -11.67
N SER A 640 -17.33 -24.20 -12.68
CA SER A 640 -17.29 -25.67 -12.58
C SER A 640 -15.85 -26.15 -12.69
N PRO A 641 -15.26 -26.82 -11.69
CA PRO A 641 -13.93 -27.43 -11.79
C PRO A 641 -13.84 -28.51 -12.87
N ALA A 642 -14.92 -29.26 -13.10
CA ALA A 642 -14.93 -30.34 -14.09
C ALA A 642 -14.71 -29.82 -15.50
N ASP A 643 -15.49 -28.81 -15.92
CA ASP A 643 -15.46 -28.25 -17.26
C ASP A 643 -14.53 -27.05 -17.39
N PHE A 644 -14.13 -26.48 -16.28
CA PHE A 644 -13.39 -25.22 -16.20
C PHE A 644 -14.12 -24.08 -16.91
N THR A 645 -15.43 -23.97 -16.66
CA THR A 645 -16.29 -22.97 -17.27
C THR A 645 -17.01 -22.14 -16.20
N ILE A 646 -17.26 -20.86 -16.51
CA ILE A 646 -18.06 -19.98 -15.66
C ILE A 646 -19.52 -20.20 -16.04
N GLY A 647 -20.29 -20.82 -15.17
CA GLY A 647 -21.70 -21.09 -15.36
C GLY A 647 -22.60 -19.93 -14.94
N ARG A 648 -22.19 -19.15 -13.94
CA ARG A 648 -22.93 -18.03 -13.39
C ARG A 648 -21.99 -16.90 -13.01
N SER A 649 -22.43 -15.65 -13.20
CA SER A 649 -21.71 -14.48 -12.71
C SER A 649 -22.67 -13.33 -12.41
N ARG A 650 -22.26 -12.44 -11.52
CA ARG A 650 -22.98 -11.22 -11.17
C ARG A 650 -22.03 -10.03 -11.12
N ALA A 651 -22.35 -8.98 -11.89
CA ALA A 651 -21.71 -7.68 -11.72
C ALA A 651 -22.30 -6.96 -10.50
N LEU A 652 -21.44 -6.32 -9.72
CA LEU A 652 -21.81 -5.52 -8.56
C LEU A 652 -21.75 -4.04 -8.93
N THR A 653 -22.75 -3.30 -8.52
CA THR A 653 -22.82 -1.87 -8.82
C THR A 653 -22.29 -1.04 -7.67
N ARG A 654 -21.32 -0.18 -7.99
CA ARG A 654 -20.87 0.91 -7.13
C ARG A 654 -20.17 1.96 -7.96
N GLN A 655 -20.71 3.17 -7.95
CA GLN A 655 -20.10 4.29 -8.66
C GLN A 655 -18.77 4.71 -7.99
N GLY A 656 -17.73 4.93 -8.78
CA GLY A 656 -16.44 5.46 -8.32
C GLY A 656 -15.55 4.46 -7.56
N TYR A 657 -15.87 3.17 -7.56
CA TYR A 657 -15.03 2.15 -6.93
C TYR A 657 -14.06 1.52 -7.96
N ALA A 658 -12.77 1.59 -7.67
CA ALA A 658 -11.76 0.85 -8.43
C ALA A 658 -11.57 -0.56 -7.85
N ASP A 659 -11.11 -1.50 -8.67
CA ASP A 659 -10.78 -2.87 -8.26
C ASP A 659 -9.97 -2.92 -6.96
N ALA A 660 -10.45 -3.68 -5.98
CA ALA A 660 -9.65 -4.01 -4.82
C ALA A 660 -8.50 -4.94 -5.23
N ASN A 661 -7.28 -4.62 -4.81
CA ASN A 661 -6.14 -5.50 -5.07
C ASN A 661 -6.19 -6.81 -4.28
N ARG A 662 -7.04 -6.89 -3.26
CA ARG A 662 -7.22 -8.04 -2.38
C ARG A 662 -8.65 -8.07 -1.88
N SER A 663 -9.20 -9.25 -1.76
CA SER A 663 -10.43 -9.53 -1.03
C SER A 663 -10.37 -10.97 -0.53
N GLN A 664 -11.30 -11.34 0.33
CA GLN A 664 -11.50 -12.71 0.76
C GLN A 664 -12.94 -13.09 0.54
N LEU A 665 -13.16 -14.34 0.25
CA LEU A 665 -14.46 -14.92 -0.02
C LEU A 665 -14.61 -16.20 0.80
N ILE A 666 -15.72 -16.34 1.50
CA ILE A 666 -16.05 -17.49 2.32
C ILE A 666 -17.43 -17.98 1.90
N GLU A 667 -17.58 -19.26 1.63
CA GLU A 667 -18.89 -19.90 1.46
C GLU A 667 -19.30 -20.55 2.77
N ARG A 668 -20.56 -20.34 3.15
CA ARG A 668 -21.19 -21.00 4.29
C ARG A 668 -22.67 -21.19 4.01
N ASP A 669 -23.14 -22.43 4.07
CA ASP A 669 -24.54 -22.80 3.98
C ASP A 669 -25.27 -22.23 2.74
N GLY A 670 -24.60 -22.22 1.58
CA GLY A 670 -25.14 -21.70 0.32
C GLY A 670 -25.10 -20.18 0.20
N VAL A 671 -24.37 -19.51 1.10
CA VAL A 671 -24.17 -18.05 1.09
C VAL A 671 -22.69 -17.71 0.98
N LEU A 672 -22.37 -16.81 0.07
CA LEU A 672 -21.03 -16.24 -0.09
C LEU A 672 -20.91 -14.96 0.73
N TYR A 673 -19.96 -14.94 1.63
CA TYR A 673 -19.57 -13.76 2.39
C TYR A 673 -18.24 -13.25 1.86
N GLY A 674 -18.18 -11.99 1.48
CA GLY A 674 -16.96 -11.44 0.90
C GLY A 674 -16.90 -9.93 0.92
N ILE A 675 -15.68 -9.42 0.83
CA ILE A 675 -15.42 -7.99 0.69
C ILE A 675 -15.37 -7.69 -0.79
N MET A 676 -16.44 -7.09 -1.30
CA MET A 676 -16.68 -6.89 -2.71
C MET A 676 -17.22 -5.48 -2.94
N ALA A 677 -16.70 -4.78 -3.94
CA ALA A 677 -17.04 -3.38 -4.23
C ALA A 677 -16.98 -2.49 -2.96
N GLY A 678 -15.95 -2.68 -2.11
CA GLY A 678 -15.76 -1.92 -0.87
C GLY A 678 -16.80 -2.16 0.21
N ARG A 679 -17.50 -3.30 0.17
CA ARG A 679 -18.54 -3.68 1.13
C ARG A 679 -18.39 -5.13 1.54
N LEU A 680 -18.62 -5.42 2.81
CA LEU A 680 -18.90 -6.79 3.23
C LEU A 680 -20.32 -7.14 2.81
N ARG A 681 -20.45 -8.16 1.97
CA ARG A 681 -21.72 -8.61 1.41
C ARG A 681 -21.99 -10.08 1.75
N ALA A 682 -23.27 -10.40 1.83
CA ALA A 682 -23.79 -11.75 1.82
C ALA A 682 -24.58 -11.97 0.52
N LEU A 683 -24.15 -12.92 -0.32
CA LEU A 683 -24.78 -13.24 -1.59
C LEU A 683 -25.19 -14.71 -1.61
N SER A 684 -26.36 -15.02 -2.16
CA SER A 684 -26.69 -16.41 -2.47
C SER A 684 -25.71 -16.97 -3.51
N THR A 685 -25.33 -18.23 -3.36
CA THR A 685 -24.54 -18.97 -4.36
C THR A 685 -25.24 -19.06 -5.73
N SER A 686 -26.54 -18.75 -5.82
CA SER A 686 -27.29 -18.64 -7.06
C SER A 686 -26.87 -17.43 -7.91
N LEU A 687 -26.30 -16.39 -7.30
CA LEU A 687 -25.86 -15.13 -7.92
C LEU A 687 -26.95 -14.38 -8.68
N GLN A 688 -28.22 -14.47 -8.25
CA GLN A 688 -29.35 -13.83 -8.92
C GLN A 688 -29.45 -12.33 -8.64
N ASP A 689 -28.94 -11.88 -7.48
CA ASP A 689 -28.95 -10.48 -7.06
C ASP A 689 -27.55 -10.04 -6.55
N GLU A 690 -27.42 -8.81 -6.08
CA GLU A 690 -26.19 -8.28 -5.50
C GLU A 690 -26.03 -8.61 -4.01
N GLY A 691 -26.96 -9.34 -3.44
CA GLY A 691 -26.97 -9.71 -2.04
C GLY A 691 -27.17 -8.52 -1.08
N THR A 692 -27.03 -8.81 0.19
CA THR A 692 -27.21 -7.83 1.27
C THR A 692 -25.86 -7.25 1.71
N VAL A 693 -25.83 -5.95 1.96
CA VAL A 693 -24.67 -5.26 2.53
C VAL A 693 -24.70 -5.39 4.04
N ILE A 694 -23.69 -6.04 4.61
CA ILE A 694 -23.49 -6.18 6.07
C ILE A 694 -22.75 -4.95 6.62
N ALA A 695 -21.68 -4.53 5.93
CA ALA A 695 -20.90 -3.34 6.33
C ALA A 695 -20.38 -2.60 5.09
N ASP A 696 -20.37 -1.29 5.14
CA ASP A 696 -19.80 -0.42 4.10
C ASP A 696 -18.46 0.16 4.60
N PHE A 697 -17.41 -0.05 3.83
CA PHE A 697 -16.06 0.34 4.20
C PHE A 697 -15.56 1.59 3.46
N ALA A 698 -16.20 1.98 2.37
CA ALA A 698 -15.74 3.12 1.61
C ALA A 698 -16.24 4.41 2.25
N THR A 699 -15.38 4.99 3.02
CA THR A 699 -15.54 6.34 3.57
C THR A 699 -14.71 7.39 2.85
N THR A 700 -13.83 6.99 1.92
CA THR A 700 -13.01 7.91 1.15
C THR A 700 -13.44 7.97 -0.31
N PRO A 701 -13.36 9.15 -0.96
CA PRO A 701 -13.63 9.30 -2.39
C PRO A 701 -12.80 8.38 -3.28
N GLN A 702 -11.61 7.98 -2.83
CA GLN A 702 -10.70 7.10 -3.54
C GLN A 702 -11.00 5.60 -3.36
N GLY A 703 -12.01 5.25 -2.57
CA GLY A 703 -12.43 3.85 -2.39
C GLY A 703 -11.39 2.94 -1.76
N LYS A 704 -10.36 3.49 -1.13
CA LYS A 704 -9.29 2.76 -0.47
C LYS A 704 -9.62 2.53 1.00
N ALA A 705 -10.59 1.67 1.25
CA ALA A 705 -10.53 0.93 2.47
C ALA A 705 -9.50 -0.20 2.25
N TYR A 706 -8.43 -0.23 3.00
CA TYR A 706 -7.60 -1.42 3.11
C TYR A 706 -8.40 -2.50 3.84
N VAL A 707 -9.29 -3.14 3.13
CA VAL A 707 -10.12 -4.21 3.67
C VAL A 707 -9.73 -5.48 2.96
N ASN A 708 -8.75 -6.15 3.51
CA ASN A 708 -8.20 -7.37 2.94
C ASN A 708 -8.45 -8.58 3.84
N SER A 709 -9.31 -8.45 4.84
CA SER A 709 -9.26 -9.35 5.96
C SER A 709 -10.65 -9.78 6.36
N LEU A 710 -10.99 -11.00 5.97
CA LEU A 710 -12.20 -11.70 6.37
C LEU A 710 -11.81 -13.10 6.79
N ALA A 711 -12.27 -13.56 7.95
CA ALA A 711 -12.04 -14.91 8.46
C ALA A 711 -13.30 -15.47 9.08
N LEU A 712 -13.49 -16.78 8.98
CA LEU A 712 -14.52 -17.51 9.72
C LEU A 712 -13.89 -18.08 10.99
N GLY A 713 -14.36 -17.64 12.14
CA GLY A 713 -13.87 -18.10 13.44
C GLY A 713 -14.40 -19.48 13.84
N ALA A 714 -13.70 -20.11 14.76
CA ALA A 714 -14.11 -21.41 15.32
C ALA A 714 -15.48 -21.35 16.06
N ASP A 715 -15.90 -20.15 16.48
CA ASP A 715 -17.22 -19.90 17.06
C ASP A 715 -18.33 -19.72 16.00
N GLY A 716 -17.98 -19.89 14.74
CA GLY A 716 -18.88 -19.73 13.61
C GLY A 716 -19.20 -18.28 13.24
N SER A 717 -18.57 -17.26 13.87
CA SER A 717 -18.73 -15.85 13.52
C SER A 717 -17.80 -15.45 12.39
N LEU A 718 -18.17 -14.40 11.63
CA LEU A 718 -17.24 -13.74 10.71
C LEU A 718 -16.44 -12.69 11.48
N TYR A 719 -15.14 -12.63 11.17
CA TYR A 719 -14.22 -11.62 11.65
C TYR A 719 -13.65 -10.84 10.48
N TYR A 720 -13.61 -9.53 10.59
CA TYR A 720 -13.07 -8.66 9.56
C TYR A 720 -12.44 -7.41 10.17
N ALA A 721 -11.51 -6.82 9.43
CA ALA A 721 -10.89 -5.58 9.83
C ALA A 721 -11.56 -4.38 9.13
N ARG A 722 -11.79 -3.30 9.89
CA ARG A 722 -12.14 -1.99 9.36
C ARG A 722 -11.22 -0.96 9.99
N GLY A 723 -10.33 -0.40 9.17
CA GLY A 723 -9.23 0.40 9.68
C GLY A 723 -8.34 -0.42 10.62
N SER A 724 -8.04 0.12 11.76
CA SER A 724 -7.18 -0.51 12.77
C SER A 724 -7.91 -1.47 13.72
N ARG A 725 -9.20 -1.67 13.55
CA ARG A 725 -10.03 -2.47 14.47
C ARG A 725 -10.54 -3.76 13.84
N ILE A 726 -10.66 -4.81 14.65
CA ILE A 726 -11.31 -6.07 14.29
C ILE A 726 -12.76 -6.00 14.72
N TYR A 727 -13.63 -6.41 13.81
CA TYR A 727 -15.07 -6.55 14.03
C TYR A 727 -15.47 -8.01 13.97
N ARG A 728 -16.47 -8.39 14.76
CA ARG A 728 -17.14 -9.67 14.71
C ARG A 728 -18.58 -9.47 14.24
N TYR A 729 -18.98 -10.26 13.26
CA TYR A 729 -20.38 -10.40 12.86
C TYR A 729 -20.88 -11.77 13.30
N ARG A 730 -21.82 -11.76 14.24
CA ARG A 730 -22.51 -12.97 14.70
C ARG A 730 -23.71 -13.20 13.82
N PHE A 731 -23.81 -14.40 13.27
CA PHE A 731 -24.99 -14.79 12.54
C PHE A 731 -26.22 -14.89 13.48
N PRO A 732 -27.44 -14.68 12.95
CA PRO A 732 -28.67 -14.96 13.72
C PRO A 732 -28.60 -16.37 14.26
N ALA A 733 -29.13 -16.58 15.48
CA ALA A 733 -29.35 -17.90 15.96
C ALA A 733 -30.38 -18.56 15.05
N GLY A 734 -30.05 -19.70 14.43
CA GLY A 734 -30.91 -20.47 13.56
C GLY A 734 -32.06 -21.10 14.30
#